data_dca549d378c3177a9d986d9fc26e12a9
#
_entry.id   dca549d378c3177a9d986d9fc26e12a9
#
_cell.length_a   1.000
_cell.length_b   1.000
_cell.length_c   1.000
_cell.angle_alpha   90.00
_cell.angle_beta   90.00
_cell.angle_gamma   90.00
#
_symmetry.space_group_name_H-M   'P 1'
#
loop_
_entity.id
_entity.type
_entity.pdbx_description
1 polymer ?
#
loop_
_entity_poly.entity_id
_entity_poly.type
_entity_poly.pdbx_seq_one_letter_code
_entity_poly.pdbx_strand_id
1 'polypeptide(L)'
;MATLILLPEMKRTILFSFIVIAALLSGHAAAESVRVACVGNSITYGVGTENPVAESYPAQLQALLGPAYEVGNFGHSGATLLRRGHRPYMSLPEFGRALRFGADIVVIHLGVNDTDPRDWPDFRDDFIPDYLALIDSFRQARPGCRVLVCRLTPIGPRHARFESGTRDWRDSIQQCIATVARAAQAELVDLEAPLYAYPHLLPDALHPSREGAGRLARTVYGAITGRYGGLRMPAVYADSMVLQRDSAITLRGWADAGARIRVSIGGQRHHTQAARNGCWQLTLRPLKAGRDYTLRITDGQRTLTYRGVAAGEVWLCSGQSNMAFRLRQAATAAADVPQARQPDIRLFNMQPRWETTAAAWSAEALDSVNALRYYDSAGWQTCTPRSAADFSAVAYYFGQMLHDSLQVPVGLICNAVGGSPAEAWVDRRTLEHEFPAILRLWTQNDFIQPWVRARARQNMGTSAQPLQRHPYEPCYLFEAGVAPLERFPVRGVIWYQGESNAHNMEAHERLFRLLLQSWRQYWGNDSLPFFYAQLSSLNRPSWPWFRDSQRRLMTDLPACGMAVTSDVGDSLDVHPRQKRPVGRRLARWALNRVYGRALTPGGPLVKQAEARGRKVRLSFDYAEGLTTSDGQPLRTFEVAGPDGVFYPAQAVVRHDAVVVESPQVESPCSVRYGWQPFTRANLVNAAGLPASTFRVAVRATGR
;
A
#
# COMPACT_ATOMS: atom_id res chain seq x y z
N MET A 1 41.30 43.73 -81.76
CA MET A 1 41.66 43.64 -80.34
C MET A 1 40.55 44.36 -79.53
N ALA A 2 39.62 43.63 -78.93
CA ALA A 2 38.57 44.16 -78.08
C ALA A 2 38.83 43.62 -76.69
N THR A 3 39.29 44.48 -75.80
CA THR A 3 39.54 44.16 -74.40
C THR A 3 38.23 44.27 -73.61
N LEU A 4 37.72 43.16 -73.10
CA LEU A 4 36.51 43.14 -72.30
C LEU A 4 36.89 43.55 -70.85
N ILE A 5 36.49 44.74 -70.43
CA ILE A 5 36.64 45.24 -69.08
C ILE A 5 35.40 44.72 -68.26
N LEU A 6 35.61 43.73 -67.38
CA LEU A 6 34.61 43.24 -66.45
C LEU A 6 34.49 44.24 -65.30
N LEU A 7 33.26 44.76 -65.09
CA LEU A 7 32.89 45.71 -64.07
C LEU A 7 33.09 45.09 -62.64
N PRO A 8 33.42 45.88 -61.63
CA PRO A 8 33.74 45.42 -60.27
C PRO A 8 32.63 44.67 -59.57
N GLU A 9 31.37 44.86 -59.94
CA GLU A 9 30.22 44.22 -59.36
C GLU A 9 30.10 42.70 -59.65
N MET A 10 30.55 42.26 -60.83
CA MET A 10 30.53 40.83 -61.13
C MET A 10 31.51 39.99 -60.29
N LYS A 11 32.58 40.61 -59.81
CA LYS A 11 33.58 39.88 -58.95
C LYS A 11 33.00 39.69 -57.49
N ARG A 12 32.15 40.58 -57.02
CA ARG A 12 31.51 40.41 -55.75
C ARG A 12 30.42 39.34 -55.73
N THR A 13 29.64 39.22 -56.80
CA THR A 13 28.57 38.21 -56.93
C THR A 13 29.14 36.80 -57.08
N ILE A 14 30.25 36.59 -57.79
CA ILE A 14 30.90 35.29 -57.94
C ILE A 14 31.58 34.88 -56.60
N LEU A 15 32.19 35.81 -55.85
CA LEU A 15 32.77 35.52 -54.55
C LEU A 15 31.71 35.19 -53.48
N PHE A 16 30.55 35.85 -53.52
CA PHE A 16 29.42 35.54 -52.63
C PHE A 16 28.76 34.20 -52.96
N SER A 17 28.62 33.84 -54.25
CA SER A 17 28.15 32.52 -54.66
C SER A 17 29.05 31.38 -54.25
N PHE A 18 30.37 31.54 -54.26
CA PHE A 18 31.32 30.53 -53.81
C PHE A 18 31.34 30.40 -52.28
N ILE A 19 31.14 31.48 -51.53
CA ILE A 19 31.05 31.44 -50.07
C ILE A 19 29.73 30.79 -49.62
N VAL A 20 28.59 31.05 -50.29
CA VAL A 20 27.32 30.42 -50.01
C VAL A 20 27.31 28.93 -50.38
N ILE A 21 27.97 28.53 -51.51
CA ILE A 21 28.10 27.12 -51.89
C ILE A 21 29.09 26.40 -51.00
N ALA A 22 30.17 27.04 -50.51
CA ALA A 22 31.08 26.48 -49.51
C ALA A 22 30.41 26.36 -48.12
N ALA A 23 29.49 27.25 -47.75
CA ALA A 23 28.68 27.15 -46.53
C ALA A 23 27.56 26.08 -46.62
N LEU A 24 27.06 25.78 -47.82
CA LEU A 24 26.10 24.68 -48.08
C LEU A 24 26.78 23.31 -48.25
N LEU A 25 28.11 23.28 -48.46
CA LEU A 25 28.94 22.07 -48.51
C LEU A 25 29.70 21.79 -47.22
N SER A 26 29.59 22.65 -46.21
CA SER A 26 29.94 22.24 -44.85
C SER A 26 28.88 21.22 -44.41
N GLY A 27 29.09 19.98 -44.84
CA GLY A 27 28.29 18.85 -44.43
C GLY A 27 28.15 18.89 -42.93
N HIS A 28 26.93 18.91 -42.48
CA HIS A 28 26.64 18.50 -41.11
C HIS A 28 27.28 17.11 -41.00
N ALA A 29 28.43 16.99 -40.40
CA ALA A 29 28.86 15.73 -39.84
C ALA A 29 27.69 15.30 -38.97
N ALA A 30 26.92 14.32 -39.41
CA ALA A 30 25.86 13.75 -38.64
C ALA A 30 26.49 13.39 -37.29
N ALA A 31 26.08 14.06 -36.24
CA ALA A 31 26.59 13.74 -34.91
C ALA A 31 26.42 12.23 -34.73
N GLU A 32 27.52 11.53 -34.43
CA GLU A 32 27.52 10.08 -34.27
C GLU A 32 26.45 9.74 -33.22
N SER A 33 25.51 8.85 -33.56
CA SER A 33 24.42 8.49 -32.64
C SER A 33 24.99 7.83 -31.39
N VAL A 34 24.45 8.17 -30.22
CA VAL A 34 24.81 7.53 -28.93
C VAL A 34 24.35 6.07 -28.95
N ARG A 35 25.31 5.14 -28.88
CA ARG A 35 25.01 3.69 -28.92
C ARG A 35 24.64 3.14 -27.55
N VAL A 36 23.48 2.48 -27.47
CA VAL A 36 22.95 1.87 -26.23
C VAL A 36 22.83 0.36 -26.41
N ALA A 37 23.64 -0.42 -25.70
CA ALA A 37 23.53 -1.88 -25.71
C ALA A 37 22.62 -2.36 -24.56
N CYS A 38 21.49 -3.01 -24.89
CA CYS A 38 20.65 -3.71 -23.93
C CYS A 38 21.07 -5.18 -23.83
N VAL A 39 21.75 -5.52 -22.75
CA VAL A 39 22.33 -6.83 -22.45
C VAL A 39 21.41 -7.57 -21.48
N GLY A 40 21.07 -8.82 -21.78
CA GLY A 40 20.18 -9.54 -20.88
C GLY A 40 19.71 -10.91 -21.36
N ASN A 41 18.62 -11.36 -20.77
CA ASN A 41 18.01 -12.67 -21.00
C ASN A 41 16.76 -12.58 -21.91
N SER A 42 15.82 -13.52 -21.75
CA SER A 42 14.55 -13.58 -22.47
C SER A 42 13.72 -12.29 -22.36
N ILE A 43 13.78 -11.58 -21.22
CA ILE A 43 13.06 -10.33 -21.01
C ILE A 43 13.63 -9.21 -21.90
N THR A 44 14.95 -9.15 -22.01
CA THR A 44 15.63 -8.21 -22.93
C THR A 44 15.38 -8.60 -24.39
N TYR A 45 15.43 -9.90 -24.71
CA TYR A 45 15.08 -10.40 -26.05
C TYR A 45 13.66 -9.98 -26.46
N GLY A 46 12.67 -10.04 -25.52
CA GLY A 46 11.27 -9.67 -25.75
C GLY A 46 10.31 -10.85 -25.73
N VAL A 47 10.67 -11.96 -25.04
CA VAL A 47 9.70 -13.04 -24.75
C VAL A 47 8.54 -12.47 -23.95
N GLY A 48 7.32 -12.90 -24.28
CA GLY A 48 6.07 -12.39 -23.69
C GLY A 48 5.39 -11.32 -24.54
N THR A 49 6.04 -10.86 -25.64
CA THR A 49 5.45 -9.99 -26.66
C THR A 49 5.13 -10.77 -27.93
N GLU A 50 4.20 -10.28 -28.75
CA GLU A 50 3.84 -10.91 -30.02
C GLU A 50 4.93 -10.71 -31.09
N ASN A 51 5.57 -9.54 -31.08
CA ASN A 51 6.64 -9.18 -32.00
C ASN A 51 7.85 -8.62 -31.22
N PRO A 52 8.80 -9.44 -30.79
CA PRO A 52 9.98 -8.99 -30.05
C PRO A 52 10.81 -7.90 -30.76
N VAL A 53 10.83 -7.89 -32.08
CA VAL A 53 11.59 -6.89 -32.87
C VAL A 53 11.01 -5.48 -32.69
N ALA A 54 9.69 -5.35 -32.57
CA ALA A 54 8.99 -4.06 -32.42
C ALA A 54 8.55 -3.76 -30.98
N GLU A 55 8.37 -4.78 -30.14
CA GLU A 55 7.66 -4.66 -28.89
C GLU A 55 8.52 -4.93 -27.64
N SER A 56 9.74 -5.49 -27.82
CA SER A 56 10.69 -5.63 -26.70
C SER A 56 11.00 -4.27 -26.08
N TYR A 57 11.44 -4.26 -24.81
CA TYR A 57 11.77 -2.98 -24.18
C TYR A 57 12.93 -2.23 -24.89
N PRO A 58 13.95 -2.89 -25.49
CA PRO A 58 14.96 -2.18 -26.28
C PRO A 58 14.36 -1.50 -27.52
N ALA A 59 13.45 -2.17 -28.23
CA ALA A 59 12.80 -1.58 -29.41
C ALA A 59 11.92 -0.37 -29.02
N GLN A 60 11.15 -0.47 -27.93
CA GLN A 60 10.37 0.65 -27.42
C GLN A 60 11.26 1.77 -26.86
N LEU A 61 12.42 1.44 -26.29
CA LEU A 61 13.41 2.41 -25.85
C LEU A 61 13.99 3.19 -27.03
N GLN A 62 14.30 2.53 -28.15
CA GLN A 62 14.70 3.18 -29.38
C GLN A 62 13.67 4.23 -29.84
N ALA A 63 12.40 3.85 -29.83
CA ALA A 63 11.32 4.78 -30.21
C ALA A 63 11.23 6.00 -29.27
N LEU A 64 11.49 5.82 -27.97
CA LEU A 64 11.48 6.91 -26.98
C LEU A 64 12.70 7.83 -27.08
N LEU A 65 13.88 7.27 -27.38
CA LEU A 65 15.13 8.03 -27.47
C LEU A 65 15.26 8.77 -28.81
N GLY A 66 14.64 8.26 -29.89
CA GLY A 66 14.67 8.84 -31.21
C GLY A 66 15.99 8.65 -31.96
N PRO A 67 16.20 9.35 -33.09
CA PRO A 67 17.31 9.09 -34.02
C PRO A 67 18.67 9.53 -33.50
N ALA A 68 18.77 10.30 -32.44
CA ALA A 68 20.05 10.66 -31.81
C ALA A 68 20.70 9.48 -31.07
N TYR A 69 20.00 8.36 -30.95
CA TYR A 69 20.46 7.14 -30.29
C TYR A 69 20.31 5.94 -31.24
N GLU A 70 21.18 4.96 -31.06
CA GLU A 70 21.10 3.64 -31.68
C GLU A 70 21.03 2.58 -30.57
N VAL A 71 19.89 1.87 -30.46
CA VAL A 71 19.65 0.87 -29.39
C VAL A 71 19.79 -0.53 -29.96
N GLY A 72 20.81 -1.28 -29.49
CA GLY A 72 21.01 -2.68 -29.81
C GLY A 72 20.38 -3.61 -28.79
N ASN A 73 19.63 -4.63 -29.25
CA ASN A 73 19.10 -5.71 -28.42
C ASN A 73 20.07 -6.91 -28.45
N PHE A 74 20.72 -7.20 -27.33
CA PHE A 74 21.63 -8.31 -27.11
C PHE A 74 21.10 -9.28 -26.03
N GLY A 75 19.77 -9.43 -25.95
CA GLY A 75 19.11 -10.41 -25.10
C GLY A 75 19.19 -11.82 -25.67
N HIS A 76 19.39 -12.82 -24.82
CA HIS A 76 19.32 -14.23 -25.17
C HIS A 76 18.48 -15.02 -24.16
N SER A 77 17.45 -15.74 -24.65
CA SER A 77 16.54 -16.51 -23.78
C SER A 77 17.27 -17.57 -22.97
N GLY A 78 17.01 -17.58 -21.64
CA GLY A 78 17.62 -18.50 -20.71
C GLY A 78 19.04 -18.12 -20.24
N ALA A 79 19.59 -17.00 -20.72
CA ALA A 79 20.95 -16.60 -20.33
C ALA A 79 21.08 -16.34 -18.83
N THR A 80 22.12 -16.89 -18.21
CA THR A 80 22.54 -16.66 -16.83
C THR A 80 23.66 -15.63 -16.76
N LEU A 81 23.75 -14.93 -15.64
CA LEU A 81 24.92 -14.11 -15.34
C LEU A 81 26.11 -14.99 -14.97
N LEU A 82 25.88 -15.99 -14.09
CA LEU A 82 26.89 -16.93 -13.61
C LEU A 82 27.59 -17.62 -14.79
N ARG A 83 28.92 -17.53 -14.82
CA ARG A 83 29.77 -18.16 -15.86
C ARG A 83 29.78 -19.68 -15.77
N ARG A 84 29.47 -20.23 -14.61
CA ARG A 84 29.29 -21.66 -14.36
C ARG A 84 27.83 -22.08 -14.43
N GLY A 85 26.91 -21.15 -14.68
CA GLY A 85 25.48 -21.41 -14.81
C GLY A 85 25.17 -22.27 -16.05
N HIS A 86 23.92 -22.75 -16.13
CA HIS A 86 23.51 -23.66 -17.21
C HIS A 86 23.52 -23.03 -18.61
N ARG A 87 23.55 -21.69 -18.73
CA ARG A 87 23.63 -20.94 -20.00
C ARG A 87 24.34 -19.59 -19.81
N PRO A 88 25.68 -19.59 -19.62
CA PRO A 88 26.42 -18.37 -19.32
C PRO A 88 26.35 -17.33 -20.42
N TYR A 89 25.89 -16.11 -20.14
CA TYR A 89 25.78 -15.04 -21.14
C TYR A 89 27.13 -14.75 -21.82
N MET A 90 28.22 -14.74 -21.06
CA MET A 90 29.56 -14.43 -21.62
C MET A 90 30.09 -15.50 -22.59
N SER A 91 29.42 -16.65 -22.71
CA SER A 91 29.74 -17.69 -23.69
C SER A 91 28.86 -17.65 -24.93
N LEU A 92 27.87 -16.75 -24.98
CA LEU A 92 26.92 -16.65 -26.10
C LEU A 92 27.37 -15.69 -27.19
N PRO A 93 26.95 -15.91 -28.46
CA PRO A 93 27.25 -15.01 -29.55
C PRO A 93 26.82 -13.56 -29.35
N GLU A 94 25.73 -13.35 -28.57
CA GLU A 94 25.17 -12.05 -28.21
C GLU A 94 26.19 -11.21 -27.46
N PHE A 95 26.92 -11.80 -26.51
CA PHE A 95 28.00 -11.11 -25.79
C PHE A 95 29.06 -10.55 -26.72
N GLY A 96 29.60 -11.38 -27.65
CA GLY A 96 30.57 -10.93 -28.61
C GLY A 96 30.03 -9.83 -29.54
N ARG A 97 28.76 -9.92 -29.96
CA ARG A 97 28.09 -8.86 -30.75
C ARG A 97 27.94 -7.56 -29.95
N ALA A 98 27.55 -7.66 -28.66
CA ALA A 98 27.41 -6.50 -27.78
C ALA A 98 28.75 -5.77 -27.56
N LEU A 99 29.86 -6.49 -27.41
CA LEU A 99 31.18 -5.89 -27.29
C LEU A 99 31.60 -5.16 -28.58
N ARG A 100 31.41 -5.79 -29.75
CA ARG A 100 31.74 -5.19 -31.07
C ARG A 100 30.87 -3.99 -31.42
N PHE A 101 29.66 -3.90 -30.82
CA PHE A 101 28.77 -2.77 -30.99
C PHE A 101 29.39 -1.47 -30.45
N GLY A 102 30.30 -1.56 -29.48
CA GLY A 102 31.05 -0.42 -28.96
C GLY A 102 30.14 0.63 -28.29
N ALA A 103 29.26 0.18 -27.41
CA ALA A 103 28.24 1.01 -26.81
C ALA A 103 28.77 2.11 -25.90
N ASP A 104 28.24 3.32 -26.03
CA ASP A 104 28.45 4.43 -25.09
C ASP A 104 27.71 4.22 -23.76
N ILE A 105 26.58 3.51 -23.81
CA ILE A 105 25.75 3.16 -22.66
C ILE A 105 25.43 1.66 -22.71
N VAL A 106 25.64 0.96 -21.59
CA VAL A 106 25.34 -0.47 -21.48
C VAL A 106 24.28 -0.65 -20.38
N VAL A 107 23.15 -1.25 -20.74
CA VAL A 107 22.04 -1.57 -19.82
C VAL A 107 22.04 -3.08 -19.58
N ILE A 108 22.32 -3.52 -18.36
CA ILE A 108 22.49 -4.95 -18.03
C ILE A 108 21.32 -5.42 -17.16
N HIS A 109 20.53 -6.37 -17.68
CA HIS A 109 19.43 -7.04 -16.96
C HIS A 109 19.63 -8.56 -16.98
N LEU A 110 20.47 -9.06 -16.10
CA LEU A 110 20.80 -10.50 -15.91
C LEU A 110 20.64 -10.90 -14.45
N GLY A 111 20.42 -12.19 -14.19
CA GLY A 111 20.26 -12.76 -12.87
C GLY A 111 18.92 -13.48 -12.64
N VAL A 112 17.91 -13.28 -13.49
CA VAL A 112 16.59 -13.95 -13.34
C VAL A 112 16.74 -15.47 -13.54
N ASN A 113 17.49 -15.93 -14.53
CA ASN A 113 17.71 -17.35 -14.78
C ASN A 113 18.64 -18.01 -13.77
N ASP A 114 19.45 -17.22 -13.10
CA ASP A 114 20.34 -17.65 -12.03
C ASP A 114 19.57 -18.13 -10.77
N THR A 115 18.26 -17.84 -10.69
CA THR A 115 17.35 -18.44 -9.69
C THR A 115 17.04 -19.93 -9.97
N ASP A 116 17.65 -20.54 -10.97
CA ASP A 116 17.49 -21.96 -11.25
C ASP A 116 18.17 -22.80 -10.16
N PRO A 117 17.56 -23.92 -9.71
CA PRO A 117 18.17 -24.85 -8.74
C PRO A 117 19.52 -25.42 -9.18
N ARG A 118 19.82 -25.41 -10.47
CA ARG A 118 21.12 -25.86 -11.03
C ARG A 118 22.23 -24.82 -10.90
N ASP A 119 21.89 -23.58 -10.60
CA ASP A 119 22.82 -22.45 -10.64
C ASP A 119 23.04 -21.85 -9.24
N TRP A 120 22.01 -21.27 -8.65
CA TRP A 120 22.15 -20.47 -7.43
C TRP A 120 22.68 -21.24 -6.21
N PRO A 121 22.17 -22.42 -5.89
CA PRO A 121 22.65 -23.15 -4.70
C PRO A 121 24.14 -23.44 -4.75
N ASP A 122 24.67 -23.74 -5.94
CA ASP A 122 26.06 -24.20 -6.14
C ASP A 122 27.04 -23.06 -6.43
N PHE A 123 26.58 -21.95 -7.08
CA PHE A 123 27.48 -20.94 -7.62
C PHE A 123 27.21 -19.52 -7.12
N ARG A 124 26.40 -19.33 -6.08
CA ARG A 124 26.01 -18.02 -5.57
C ARG A 124 27.18 -17.10 -5.22
N ASP A 125 28.29 -17.65 -4.77
CA ASP A 125 29.47 -16.89 -4.36
C ASP A 125 30.21 -16.31 -5.57
N ASP A 126 30.02 -16.88 -6.77
CA ASP A 126 30.61 -16.40 -8.03
C ASP A 126 29.81 -15.21 -8.61
N PHE A 127 28.59 -14.93 -8.15
CA PHE A 127 27.68 -13.97 -8.80
C PHE A 127 28.25 -12.55 -8.86
N ILE A 128 28.80 -12.04 -7.77
CA ILE A 128 29.39 -10.69 -7.74
C ILE A 128 30.66 -10.63 -8.58
N PRO A 129 31.64 -11.54 -8.43
CA PRO A 129 32.83 -11.58 -9.31
C PRO A 129 32.50 -11.66 -10.80
N ASP A 130 31.58 -12.55 -11.18
CA ASP A 130 31.18 -12.72 -12.58
C ASP A 130 30.49 -11.47 -13.16
N TYR A 131 29.66 -10.80 -12.34
CA TYR A 131 29.03 -9.56 -12.78
C TYR A 131 30.05 -8.43 -12.96
N LEU A 132 31.02 -8.31 -12.07
CA LEU A 132 32.09 -7.33 -12.21
C LEU A 132 32.92 -7.62 -13.45
N ALA A 133 33.27 -8.87 -13.74
CA ALA A 133 33.97 -9.29 -14.94
C ALA A 133 33.20 -8.94 -16.23
N LEU A 134 31.87 -9.10 -16.23
CA LEU A 134 31.01 -8.69 -17.34
C LEU A 134 31.09 -7.17 -17.56
N ILE A 135 30.99 -6.36 -16.51
CA ILE A 135 31.08 -4.89 -16.58
C ILE A 135 32.48 -4.47 -17.13
N ASP A 136 33.54 -5.09 -16.62
CA ASP A 136 34.92 -4.78 -17.02
C ASP A 136 35.16 -5.10 -18.49
N SER A 137 34.57 -6.18 -19.03
CA SER A 137 34.62 -6.51 -20.44
C SER A 137 34.07 -5.39 -21.34
N PHE A 138 32.96 -4.78 -20.97
CA PHE A 138 32.39 -3.64 -21.68
C PHE A 138 33.27 -2.38 -21.57
N ARG A 139 33.83 -2.11 -20.39
CA ARG A 139 34.73 -0.98 -20.15
C ARG A 139 36.05 -1.12 -20.90
N GLN A 140 36.54 -2.34 -21.06
CA GLN A 140 37.71 -2.63 -21.89
C GLN A 140 37.41 -2.41 -23.38
N ALA A 141 36.23 -2.87 -23.85
CA ALA A 141 35.84 -2.70 -25.26
C ALA A 141 35.54 -1.23 -25.60
N ARG A 142 34.98 -0.44 -24.67
CA ARG A 142 34.72 1.00 -24.84
C ARG A 142 35.07 1.73 -23.53
N PRO A 143 36.31 2.26 -23.41
CA PRO A 143 36.68 3.05 -22.23
C PRO A 143 35.77 4.26 -22.05
N GLY A 144 35.30 4.44 -20.81
CA GLY A 144 34.37 5.52 -20.45
C GLY A 144 32.90 5.24 -20.76
N CYS A 145 32.53 4.02 -21.21
CA CYS A 145 31.11 3.66 -21.36
C CYS A 145 30.37 3.77 -20.03
N ARG A 146 29.15 4.30 -20.07
CA ARG A 146 28.25 4.41 -18.96
C ARG A 146 27.53 3.08 -18.75
N VAL A 147 27.56 2.53 -17.54
CA VAL A 147 26.94 1.23 -17.23
C VAL A 147 25.75 1.41 -16.29
N LEU A 148 24.61 0.89 -16.71
CA LEU A 148 23.36 0.81 -15.98
C LEU A 148 23.12 -0.65 -15.58
N VAL A 149 23.20 -0.93 -14.28
CA VAL A 149 22.93 -2.26 -13.71
C VAL A 149 21.47 -2.28 -13.24
N CYS A 150 20.67 -3.20 -13.78
CA CYS A 150 19.24 -3.24 -13.50
C CYS A 150 18.90 -4.22 -12.38
N ARG A 151 18.03 -3.81 -11.46
CA ARG A 151 17.32 -4.74 -10.59
C ARG A 151 16.46 -5.67 -11.42
N LEU A 152 16.29 -6.90 -10.95
CA LEU A 152 15.47 -7.89 -11.63
C LEU A 152 13.99 -7.47 -11.62
N THR A 153 13.30 -7.79 -12.71
CA THR A 153 11.83 -7.75 -12.75
C THR A 153 11.21 -8.73 -11.75
N PRO A 154 9.96 -8.53 -11.31
CA PRO A 154 9.31 -9.46 -10.40
C PRO A 154 9.09 -10.83 -11.05
N ILE A 155 9.10 -11.87 -10.22
CA ILE A 155 8.59 -13.21 -10.56
C ILE A 155 7.27 -13.35 -9.82
N GLY A 156 6.19 -13.58 -10.55
CA GLY A 156 4.85 -13.65 -9.97
C GLY A 156 4.59 -14.96 -9.19
N PRO A 157 3.70 -14.96 -8.20
CA PRO A 157 3.42 -16.13 -7.34
C PRO A 157 2.80 -17.33 -8.08
N ARG A 158 2.40 -17.15 -9.33
CA ARG A 158 1.91 -18.25 -10.21
C ARG A 158 3.03 -18.96 -10.97
N HIS A 159 4.25 -18.43 -10.95
CA HIS A 159 5.39 -19.08 -11.59
C HIS A 159 5.68 -20.42 -10.93
N ALA A 160 5.96 -21.46 -11.71
CA ALA A 160 6.11 -22.82 -11.22
C ALA A 160 7.22 -22.97 -10.15
N ARG A 161 8.27 -22.15 -10.21
CA ARG A 161 9.39 -22.18 -9.28
C ARG A 161 9.26 -21.23 -8.09
N PHE A 162 8.17 -20.45 -7.98
CA PHE A 162 8.05 -19.43 -6.94
C PHE A 162 8.15 -19.97 -5.50
N GLU A 163 7.64 -21.19 -5.27
CA GLU A 163 7.67 -21.86 -3.95
C GLU A 163 8.92 -22.71 -3.71
N SER A 164 9.78 -22.89 -4.71
CA SER A 164 10.97 -23.74 -4.62
C SER A 164 12.26 -22.97 -4.26
N GLY A 165 12.16 -21.86 -3.52
CA GLY A 165 13.29 -21.02 -3.16
C GLY A 165 13.57 -19.88 -4.15
N THR A 166 13.00 -19.92 -5.35
CA THR A 166 13.23 -18.92 -6.39
C THR A 166 13.00 -17.49 -5.92
N ARG A 167 12.00 -17.23 -5.09
CA ARG A 167 11.74 -15.92 -4.49
C ARG A 167 12.89 -15.47 -3.59
N ASP A 168 13.34 -16.32 -2.67
CA ASP A 168 14.38 -16.00 -1.69
C ASP A 168 15.73 -15.83 -2.39
N TRP A 169 15.99 -16.66 -3.41
CA TRP A 169 17.19 -16.55 -4.26
C TRP A 169 17.16 -15.27 -5.08
N ARG A 170 16.00 -14.89 -5.64
CA ARG A 170 15.83 -13.62 -6.34
C ARG A 170 16.12 -12.44 -5.42
N ASP A 171 15.62 -12.45 -4.19
CA ASP A 171 15.88 -11.38 -3.22
C ASP A 171 17.37 -11.30 -2.84
N SER A 172 18.04 -12.45 -2.72
CA SER A 172 19.49 -12.50 -2.52
C SER A 172 20.25 -11.93 -3.72
N ILE A 173 19.84 -12.28 -4.94
CA ILE A 173 20.41 -11.74 -6.20
C ILE A 173 20.19 -10.22 -6.29
N GLN A 174 19.01 -9.69 -5.89
CA GLN A 174 18.76 -8.25 -5.83
C GLN A 174 19.74 -7.50 -4.91
N GLN A 175 20.14 -8.13 -3.79
CA GLN A 175 21.15 -7.58 -2.87
C GLN A 175 22.55 -7.62 -3.52
N CYS A 176 22.90 -8.71 -4.20
CA CYS A 176 24.15 -8.82 -4.96
C CYS A 176 24.23 -7.75 -6.07
N ILE A 177 23.15 -7.55 -6.83
CA ILE A 177 23.06 -6.51 -7.88
C ILE A 177 23.31 -5.11 -7.30
N ALA A 178 22.72 -4.80 -6.16
CA ALA A 178 22.95 -3.51 -5.49
C ALA A 178 24.42 -3.37 -5.01
N THR A 179 25.04 -4.46 -4.60
CA THR A 179 26.46 -4.50 -4.21
C THR A 179 27.37 -4.31 -5.42
N VAL A 180 27.10 -5.00 -6.53
CA VAL A 180 27.81 -4.83 -7.82
C VAL A 180 27.73 -3.38 -8.30
N ALA A 181 26.56 -2.77 -8.29
CA ALA A 181 26.39 -1.37 -8.72
C ALA A 181 27.29 -0.42 -7.90
N ARG A 182 27.37 -0.61 -6.58
CA ARG A 182 28.26 0.17 -5.72
C ARG A 182 29.73 -0.11 -5.98
N ALA A 183 30.13 -1.39 -6.06
CA ALA A 183 31.53 -1.79 -6.26
C ALA A 183 32.07 -1.33 -7.61
N ALA A 184 31.27 -1.45 -8.66
CA ALA A 184 31.61 -1.01 -10.00
C ALA A 184 31.42 0.49 -10.24
N GLN A 185 30.90 1.26 -9.26
CA GLN A 185 30.49 2.67 -9.47
C GLN A 185 29.54 2.81 -10.69
N ALA A 186 28.67 1.83 -10.90
CA ALA A 186 27.66 1.81 -11.94
C ALA A 186 26.33 2.36 -11.43
N GLU A 187 25.45 2.77 -12.35
CA GLU A 187 24.13 3.28 -12.01
C GLU A 187 23.16 2.11 -11.78
N LEU A 188 22.48 2.13 -10.62
CA LEU A 188 21.43 1.15 -10.33
C LEU A 188 20.08 1.62 -10.86
N VAL A 189 19.45 0.83 -11.74
CA VAL A 189 18.12 1.09 -12.31
C VAL A 189 17.12 0.08 -11.76
N ASP A 190 15.99 0.57 -11.26
CA ASP A 190 14.95 -0.29 -10.70
C ASP A 190 13.95 -0.72 -11.77
N LEU A 191 14.07 -1.95 -12.27
CA LEU A 191 13.12 -2.57 -13.19
C LEU A 191 12.06 -3.43 -12.48
N GLU A 192 12.14 -3.57 -11.16
CA GLU A 192 11.12 -4.22 -10.34
C GLU A 192 9.88 -3.34 -10.17
N ALA A 193 10.07 -2.12 -9.66
CA ALA A 193 9.00 -1.21 -9.26
C ALA A 193 7.94 -0.94 -10.36
N PRO A 194 8.30 -0.75 -11.65
CA PRO A 194 7.30 -0.47 -12.69
C PRO A 194 6.35 -1.64 -12.99
N LEU A 195 6.67 -2.87 -12.56
CA LEU A 195 5.87 -4.08 -12.80
C LEU A 195 5.33 -4.72 -11.53
N TYR A 196 5.91 -4.43 -10.36
CA TYR A 196 5.64 -5.16 -9.12
C TYR A 196 4.16 -5.14 -8.70
N ALA A 197 3.51 -4.00 -8.81
CA ALA A 197 2.08 -3.86 -8.52
C ALA A 197 1.17 -4.18 -9.74
N TYR A 198 1.73 -4.75 -10.82
CA TYR A 198 1.00 -4.99 -12.07
C TYR A 198 1.19 -6.44 -12.58
N PRO A 199 0.79 -7.46 -11.80
CA PRO A 199 1.00 -8.87 -12.17
C PRO A 199 0.34 -9.27 -13.49
N HIS A 200 -0.72 -8.58 -13.92
CA HIS A 200 -1.38 -8.80 -15.21
C HIS A 200 -0.47 -8.48 -16.41
N LEU A 201 0.60 -7.70 -16.20
CA LEU A 201 1.59 -7.41 -17.22
C LEU A 201 2.65 -8.50 -17.38
N LEU A 202 2.57 -9.55 -16.56
CA LEU A 202 3.40 -10.76 -16.61
C LEU A 202 2.52 -12.00 -16.87
N PRO A 203 2.03 -12.23 -18.09
CA PRO A 203 1.02 -13.26 -18.39
C PRO A 203 1.41 -14.67 -17.93
N ASP A 204 2.67 -15.03 -18.05
CA ASP A 204 3.25 -16.29 -17.58
C ASP A 204 3.93 -16.18 -16.19
N ALA A 205 3.67 -15.07 -15.48
CA ALA A 205 4.26 -14.72 -14.19
C ALA A 205 5.78 -14.41 -14.21
N LEU A 206 6.36 -14.22 -15.39
CA LEU A 206 7.80 -13.93 -15.57
C LEU A 206 8.05 -12.89 -16.66
N HIS A 207 7.52 -13.10 -17.87
CA HIS A 207 7.83 -12.31 -19.04
C HIS A 207 6.84 -11.15 -19.22
N PRO A 208 7.33 -9.91 -19.41
CA PRO A 208 6.47 -8.76 -19.61
C PRO A 208 5.72 -8.81 -20.94
N SER A 209 4.43 -8.49 -20.91
CA SER A 209 3.66 -8.17 -22.12
C SER A 209 4.23 -6.92 -22.82
N ARG A 210 3.71 -6.59 -24.01
CA ARG A 210 4.04 -5.34 -24.71
C ARG A 210 3.94 -4.10 -23.82
N GLU A 211 2.85 -3.96 -23.02
CA GLU A 211 2.71 -2.85 -22.09
C GLU A 211 3.77 -2.90 -20.97
N GLY A 212 4.02 -4.11 -20.42
CA GLY A 212 5.07 -4.32 -19.41
C GLY A 212 6.44 -3.93 -19.94
N ALA A 213 6.79 -4.36 -21.14
CA ALA A 213 8.04 -3.98 -21.82
C ALA A 213 8.13 -2.44 -22.02
N GLY A 214 7.01 -1.78 -22.36
CA GLY A 214 6.93 -0.33 -22.47
C GLY A 214 7.17 0.40 -21.15
N ARG A 215 6.76 -0.17 -20.03
CA ARG A 215 7.08 0.39 -18.69
C ARG A 215 8.57 0.26 -18.38
N LEU A 216 9.20 -0.86 -18.70
CA LEU A 216 10.64 -1.03 -18.58
C LEU A 216 11.39 -0.02 -19.48
N ALA A 217 10.99 0.14 -20.75
CA ALA A 217 11.55 1.11 -21.67
C ALA A 217 11.52 2.54 -21.13
N ARG A 218 10.38 2.98 -20.56
CA ARG A 218 10.26 4.31 -19.95
C ARG A 218 11.17 4.48 -18.73
N THR A 219 11.35 3.43 -17.92
CA THR A 219 12.26 3.46 -16.78
C THR A 219 13.71 3.62 -17.21
N VAL A 220 14.14 2.86 -18.22
CA VAL A 220 15.48 2.97 -18.78
C VAL A 220 15.68 4.31 -19.49
N TYR A 221 14.67 4.81 -20.22
CA TYR A 221 14.68 6.14 -20.82
C TYR A 221 14.93 7.23 -19.76
N GLY A 222 14.22 7.20 -18.64
CA GLY A 222 14.44 8.11 -17.53
C GLY A 222 15.87 8.05 -16.98
N ALA A 223 16.39 6.83 -16.79
CA ALA A 223 17.77 6.62 -16.32
C ALA A 223 18.82 7.15 -17.30
N ILE A 224 18.62 6.99 -18.61
CA ILE A 224 19.54 7.48 -19.64
C ILE A 224 19.50 9.01 -19.72
N THR A 225 18.30 9.59 -19.81
CA THR A 225 18.11 11.01 -20.14
C THR A 225 17.97 11.93 -18.93
N GLY A 226 17.73 11.37 -17.75
CA GLY A 226 17.36 12.13 -16.55
C GLY A 226 15.95 12.71 -16.56
N ARG A 227 15.15 12.44 -17.59
CA ARG A 227 13.79 13.00 -17.77
C ARG A 227 12.74 12.09 -17.15
N TYR A 228 12.08 12.58 -16.10
CA TYR A 228 11.04 11.85 -15.36
C TYR A 228 9.69 12.59 -15.37
N GLY A 229 9.51 13.57 -16.27
CA GLY A 229 8.25 14.32 -16.43
C GLY A 229 8.11 15.53 -15.51
N GLY A 230 9.22 16.03 -14.98
CA GLY A 230 9.28 17.26 -14.19
C GLY A 230 8.66 17.15 -12.79
N LEU A 231 8.53 18.30 -12.13
CA LEU A 231 8.08 18.40 -10.73
C LEU A 231 6.62 17.97 -10.57
N ARG A 232 6.37 16.97 -9.71
CA ARG A 232 5.03 16.52 -9.32
C ARG A 232 4.98 15.96 -7.91
N MET A 233 3.79 15.99 -7.32
CA MET A 233 3.48 15.48 -5.97
C MET A 233 2.39 14.40 -6.04
N PRO A 234 2.28 13.53 -5.02
CA PRO A 234 1.12 12.66 -4.83
C PRO A 234 -0.19 13.46 -4.74
N ALA A 235 -1.30 12.87 -5.21
CA ALA A 235 -2.60 13.55 -5.28
C ALA A 235 -3.16 13.98 -3.91
N VAL A 236 -2.70 13.36 -2.82
CA VAL A 236 -3.06 13.75 -1.45
C VAL A 236 -2.56 15.14 -1.07
N TYR A 237 -1.50 15.63 -1.73
CA TYR A 237 -1.05 17.01 -1.58
C TYR A 237 -1.89 17.92 -2.46
N ALA A 238 -2.84 18.62 -1.87
CA ALA A 238 -3.77 19.51 -2.54
C ALA A 238 -4.12 20.71 -1.66
N ASP A 239 -4.83 21.68 -2.23
CA ASP A 239 -5.37 22.81 -1.48
C ASP A 239 -6.23 22.30 -0.31
N SER A 240 -6.24 23.06 0.78
CA SER A 240 -7.00 22.75 2.00
C SER A 240 -6.59 21.47 2.73
N MET A 241 -5.46 20.83 2.39
CA MET A 241 -4.96 19.65 3.11
C MET A 241 -4.62 19.98 4.57
N VAL A 242 -4.62 18.93 5.40
CA VAL A 242 -4.06 19.00 6.77
C VAL A 242 -2.74 18.25 6.79
N LEU A 243 -1.68 18.89 7.26
CA LEU A 243 -0.40 18.27 7.55
C LEU A 243 -0.30 17.93 9.03
N GLN A 244 0.32 16.80 9.35
CA GLN A 244 0.46 16.35 10.74
C GLN A 244 1.30 17.35 11.55
N ARG A 245 0.72 17.88 12.64
CA ARG A 245 1.41 18.81 13.56
C ARG A 245 2.37 18.11 14.52
N ASP A 246 3.24 18.89 15.13
CA ASP A 246 4.12 18.49 16.23
C ASP A 246 5.02 17.27 15.95
N SER A 247 5.26 17.00 14.67
CA SER A 247 6.18 15.97 14.20
C SER A 247 6.88 16.42 12.93
N ALA A 248 8.05 15.85 12.65
CA ALA A 248 8.74 16.09 11.40
C ALA A 248 7.89 15.63 10.21
N ILE A 249 7.77 16.46 9.18
CA ILE A 249 6.95 16.19 7.99
C ILE A 249 7.87 15.87 6.82
N THR A 250 7.92 14.62 6.40
CA THR A 250 8.69 14.23 5.22
C THR A 250 7.82 14.32 3.98
N LEU A 251 8.14 15.27 3.11
CA LEU A 251 7.57 15.43 1.78
C LEU A 251 8.31 14.51 0.80
N ARG A 252 7.57 13.88 -0.10
CA ARG A 252 8.10 13.06 -1.19
C ARG A 252 7.44 13.45 -2.50
N GLY A 253 8.22 13.38 -3.59
CA GLY A 253 7.71 13.68 -4.91
C GLY A 253 8.70 13.30 -6.00
N TRP A 254 8.42 13.71 -7.21
CA TRP A 254 9.22 13.41 -8.40
C TRP A 254 9.60 14.71 -9.11
N ALA A 255 10.74 14.68 -9.79
CA ALA A 255 11.22 15.73 -10.69
C ALA A 255 12.26 15.11 -11.63
N ASP A 256 12.75 15.86 -12.60
CA ASP A 256 13.86 15.38 -13.43
C ASP A 256 15.14 15.23 -12.60
N ALA A 257 15.98 14.27 -12.96
CA ALA A 257 17.18 13.93 -12.22
C ALA A 257 18.09 15.18 -12.01
N GLY A 258 18.55 15.36 -10.80
CA GLY A 258 19.39 16.49 -10.44
C GLY A 258 18.67 17.83 -10.27
N ALA A 259 17.34 17.90 -10.48
CA ALA A 259 16.58 19.13 -10.28
C ALA A 259 16.67 19.61 -8.81
N ARG A 260 16.92 20.91 -8.63
CA ARG A 260 17.00 21.53 -7.30
C ARG A 260 15.61 21.90 -6.82
N ILE A 261 15.11 21.18 -5.81
CA ILE A 261 13.78 21.38 -5.25
C ILE A 261 13.87 22.34 -4.07
N ARG A 262 13.09 23.40 -4.10
CA ARG A 262 12.95 24.36 -2.99
C ARG A 262 11.53 24.28 -2.44
N VAL A 263 11.42 24.21 -1.12
CA VAL A 263 10.15 24.12 -0.40
C VAL A 263 10.05 25.24 0.62
N SER A 264 8.89 25.89 0.69
CA SER A 264 8.60 26.88 1.73
C SER A 264 7.21 26.69 2.31
N ILE A 265 7.11 26.79 3.65
CA ILE A 265 5.86 26.75 4.43
C ILE A 265 6.09 27.33 5.82
N GLY A 266 5.17 28.12 6.35
CA GLY A 266 5.20 28.59 7.75
C GLY A 266 6.50 29.28 8.14
N GLY A 267 7.06 30.12 7.27
CA GLY A 267 8.35 30.80 7.48
C GLY A 267 9.58 29.91 7.27
N GLN A 268 9.43 28.61 7.13
CA GLN A 268 10.54 27.68 6.84
C GLN A 268 10.88 27.70 5.34
N ARG A 269 12.18 27.58 5.05
CA ARG A 269 12.69 27.39 3.68
C ARG A 269 13.71 26.27 3.69
N HIS A 270 13.49 25.28 2.84
CA HIS A 270 14.34 24.12 2.71
C HIS A 270 14.64 23.82 1.24
N HIS A 271 15.68 23.06 0.97
CA HIS A 271 16.00 22.59 -0.37
C HIS A 271 16.53 21.16 -0.35
N THR A 272 16.35 20.47 -1.44
CA THR A 272 16.91 19.14 -1.73
C THR A 272 17.18 19.01 -3.22
N GLN A 273 17.69 17.87 -3.64
CA GLN A 273 17.92 17.57 -5.05
C GLN A 273 17.23 16.25 -5.41
N ALA A 274 16.60 16.19 -6.57
CA ALA A 274 16.07 14.95 -7.08
C ALA A 274 17.21 13.97 -7.39
N ALA A 275 17.06 12.73 -6.93
CA ALA A 275 18.01 11.67 -7.17
C ALA A 275 18.01 11.26 -8.65
N ARG A 276 18.97 10.40 -9.06
CA ARG A 276 19.09 9.91 -10.44
C ARG A 276 17.82 9.19 -10.96
N ASN A 277 17.02 8.60 -10.05
CA ASN A 277 15.74 7.97 -10.38
C ASN A 277 14.54 8.93 -10.42
N GLY A 278 14.79 10.24 -10.33
CA GLY A 278 13.77 11.27 -10.35
C GLY A 278 12.99 11.44 -9.04
N CYS A 279 13.25 10.63 -8.01
CA CYS A 279 12.62 10.78 -6.70
C CYS A 279 13.33 11.85 -5.85
N TRP A 280 12.57 12.60 -5.08
CA TRP A 280 13.12 13.49 -4.08
C TRP A 280 12.36 13.37 -2.76
N GLN A 281 13.04 13.62 -1.66
CA GLN A 281 12.45 13.77 -0.35
C GLN A 281 13.07 14.92 0.41
N LEU A 282 12.28 15.51 1.30
CA LEU A 282 12.69 16.61 2.15
C LEU A 282 11.89 16.60 3.44
N THR A 283 12.57 16.77 4.57
CA THR A 283 11.91 16.81 5.88
C THR A 283 11.82 18.24 6.38
N LEU A 284 10.60 18.68 6.67
CA LEU A 284 10.28 19.94 7.31
C LEU A 284 10.38 19.79 8.83
N ARG A 285 10.70 20.87 9.51
CA ARG A 285 10.56 20.95 10.97
C ARG A 285 9.08 20.89 11.34
N PRO A 286 8.74 20.43 12.56
CA PRO A 286 7.37 20.38 13.04
C PRO A 286 6.64 21.72 12.86
N LEU A 287 5.40 21.65 12.39
CA LEU A 287 4.48 22.78 12.35
C LEU A 287 3.62 22.77 13.62
N LYS A 288 3.38 23.93 14.19
CA LYS A 288 2.38 24.10 15.25
C LYS A 288 0.98 24.06 14.66
N ALA A 289 -0.01 23.68 15.49
CA ALA A 289 -1.41 23.75 15.05
C ALA A 289 -1.75 25.15 14.51
N GLY A 290 -2.41 25.20 13.38
CA GLY A 290 -2.73 26.46 12.73
C GLY A 290 -3.46 26.24 11.40
N ARG A 291 -3.91 27.36 10.82
CA ARG A 291 -4.66 27.41 9.56
C ARG A 291 -3.93 28.31 8.57
N ASP A 292 -4.34 28.25 7.32
CA ASP A 292 -3.96 29.17 6.26
C ASP A 292 -2.46 29.20 5.91
N TYR A 293 -1.77 28.09 6.18
CA TYR A 293 -0.43 27.93 5.63
C TYR A 293 -0.50 27.83 4.10
N THR A 294 0.56 28.28 3.47
CA THR A 294 0.78 28.04 2.03
C THR A 294 2.05 27.22 1.88
N LEU A 295 1.91 26.00 1.28
CA LEU A 295 3.03 25.18 0.89
C LEU A 295 3.40 25.48 -0.55
N ARG A 296 4.65 25.88 -0.79
CA ARG A 296 5.18 26.16 -2.11
C ARG A 296 6.37 25.25 -2.40
N ILE A 297 6.34 24.57 -3.54
CA ILE A 297 7.39 23.64 -4.00
C ILE A 297 7.78 24.05 -5.42
N THR A 298 9.08 24.24 -5.69
CA THR A 298 9.54 24.61 -7.03
C THR A 298 10.87 23.96 -7.38
N ASP A 299 11.03 23.57 -8.65
CA ASP A 299 12.31 23.13 -9.24
C ASP A 299 13.02 24.25 -10.04
N GLY A 300 12.41 25.44 -10.07
CA GLY A 300 12.87 26.58 -10.84
C GLY A 300 12.19 26.72 -12.19
N GLN A 301 11.68 25.64 -12.78
CA GLN A 301 10.89 25.67 -14.03
C GLN A 301 9.38 25.65 -13.72
N ARG A 302 8.98 24.80 -12.79
CA ARG A 302 7.59 24.65 -12.34
C ARG A 302 7.46 25.01 -10.87
N THR A 303 6.33 25.59 -10.50
CA THR A 303 5.97 25.87 -9.11
C THR A 303 4.60 25.28 -8.81
N LEU A 304 4.55 24.42 -7.79
CA LEU A 304 3.32 23.94 -7.18
C LEU A 304 3.03 24.77 -5.94
N THR A 305 1.82 25.27 -5.81
CA THR A 305 1.39 26.09 -4.68
C THR A 305 0.09 25.53 -4.12
N TYR A 306 0.12 25.13 -2.86
CA TYR A 306 -1.04 24.61 -2.13
C TYR A 306 -1.48 25.64 -1.08
N ARG A 307 -2.74 26.07 -1.15
CA ARG A 307 -3.30 27.13 -0.30
C ARG A 307 -4.27 26.56 0.74
N GLY A 308 -4.55 27.33 1.79
CA GLY A 308 -5.46 26.95 2.85
C GLY A 308 -5.01 25.70 3.61
N VAL A 309 -3.70 25.41 3.59
CA VAL A 309 -3.11 24.25 4.29
C VAL A 309 -3.25 24.47 5.80
N ALA A 310 -3.71 23.45 6.52
CA ALA A 310 -3.75 23.44 7.98
C ALA A 310 -2.65 22.54 8.54
N ALA A 311 -2.20 22.82 9.75
CA ALA A 311 -1.43 21.92 10.58
C ALA A 311 -2.30 21.42 11.75
N GLY A 312 -2.50 20.12 11.85
CA GLY A 312 -3.44 19.50 12.78
C GLY A 312 -3.20 18.02 12.94
N GLU A 313 -4.24 17.28 13.31
CA GLU A 313 -4.18 15.85 13.48
C GLU A 313 -4.69 15.15 12.21
N VAL A 314 -3.89 14.24 11.64
CA VAL A 314 -4.26 13.51 10.43
C VAL A 314 -4.47 12.04 10.74
N TRP A 315 -5.64 11.50 10.36
CA TRP A 315 -5.99 10.11 10.59
C TRP A 315 -6.43 9.42 9.31
N LEU A 316 -5.91 8.21 9.10
CA LEU A 316 -6.36 7.34 8.02
C LEU A 316 -7.51 6.47 8.49
N CYS A 317 -8.64 6.55 7.79
CA CYS A 317 -9.88 5.85 8.10
C CYS A 317 -10.13 4.80 7.01
N SER A 318 -9.91 3.51 7.32
CA SER A 318 -9.91 2.47 6.31
C SER A 318 -10.66 1.22 6.76
N GLY A 319 -10.94 0.31 5.84
CA GLY A 319 -11.68 -0.92 6.10
C GLY A 319 -12.69 -1.23 5.00
N GLN A 320 -13.85 -1.81 5.41
CA GLN A 320 -14.87 -2.20 4.46
C GLN A 320 -16.18 -1.37 4.59
N SER A 321 -17.29 -1.91 4.16
CA SER A 321 -18.59 -1.20 4.05
C SER A 321 -19.03 -0.47 5.31
N ASN A 322 -18.77 -1.01 6.51
CA ASN A 322 -19.11 -0.34 7.76
C ASN A 322 -18.26 0.91 8.04
N MET A 323 -17.01 0.97 7.52
CA MET A 323 -16.23 2.21 7.50
C MET A 323 -16.69 3.13 6.36
N ALA A 324 -16.98 2.60 5.18
CA ALA A 324 -17.46 3.37 4.04
C ALA A 324 -18.89 3.92 4.22
N PHE A 325 -19.62 3.48 5.25
CA PHE A 325 -21.01 3.83 5.51
C PHE A 325 -21.19 5.34 5.67
N ARG A 326 -21.97 5.96 4.77
CA ARG A 326 -22.06 7.41 4.64
C ARG A 326 -22.89 8.05 5.78
N LEU A 327 -22.53 9.24 6.20
CA LEU A 327 -23.23 9.95 7.29
C LEU A 327 -24.74 10.14 7.00
N ARG A 328 -25.13 10.39 5.77
CA ARG A 328 -26.55 10.50 5.35
C ARG A 328 -27.36 9.21 5.56
N GLN A 329 -26.71 8.06 5.72
CA GLN A 329 -27.36 6.77 5.95
C GLN A 329 -27.44 6.41 7.44
N ALA A 330 -26.72 7.13 8.30
CA ALA A 330 -26.72 6.88 9.75
C ALA A 330 -28.07 7.17 10.38
N ALA A 331 -28.40 6.50 11.49
CA ALA A 331 -29.65 6.69 12.21
C ALA A 331 -29.87 8.13 12.68
N THR A 332 -28.80 8.88 12.87
CA THR A 332 -28.81 10.27 13.36
C THR A 332 -28.63 11.30 12.23
N ALA A 333 -28.67 10.87 10.97
CA ALA A 333 -28.38 11.71 9.81
C ALA A 333 -29.23 12.99 9.75
N ALA A 334 -30.53 12.89 10.04
CA ALA A 334 -31.46 14.02 9.99
C ALA A 334 -31.06 15.16 10.95
N ALA A 335 -30.51 14.83 12.10
CA ALA A 335 -30.02 15.80 13.09
C ALA A 335 -28.57 16.26 12.78
N ASP A 336 -27.69 15.34 12.38
CA ASP A 336 -26.25 15.61 12.34
C ASP A 336 -25.78 16.24 11.03
N VAL A 337 -26.35 15.85 9.90
CA VAL A 337 -25.93 16.39 8.59
C VAL A 337 -26.12 17.91 8.51
N PRO A 338 -27.26 18.52 8.90
CA PRO A 338 -27.41 19.98 8.86
C PRO A 338 -26.41 20.72 9.76
N GLN A 339 -25.95 20.08 10.83
CA GLN A 339 -25.03 20.66 11.81
C GLN A 339 -23.55 20.41 11.48
N ALA A 340 -23.24 19.66 10.42
CA ALA A 340 -21.88 19.36 10.02
C ALA A 340 -21.18 20.57 9.36
N ARG A 341 -20.92 21.61 10.18
CA ARG A 341 -20.33 22.90 9.79
C ARG A 341 -19.07 23.17 10.61
N GLN A 342 -18.08 22.27 10.49
CA GLN A 342 -16.80 22.39 11.20
C GLN A 342 -15.68 22.68 10.18
N PRO A 343 -15.33 23.95 9.93
CA PRO A 343 -14.32 24.31 8.93
C PRO A 343 -12.92 23.78 9.25
N ASP A 344 -12.65 23.39 10.48
CA ASP A 344 -11.40 22.81 10.90
C ASP A 344 -11.31 21.29 10.69
N ILE A 345 -12.40 20.65 10.38
CA ILE A 345 -12.40 19.25 9.93
C ILE A 345 -12.29 19.26 8.40
N ARG A 346 -11.28 18.59 7.89
CA ARG A 346 -11.03 18.45 6.45
C ARG A 346 -11.14 16.99 6.05
N LEU A 347 -11.82 16.74 4.96
CA LEU A 347 -12.22 15.42 4.48
C LEU A 347 -11.53 15.13 3.15
N PHE A 348 -10.71 14.10 3.10
CA PHE A 348 -10.14 13.56 1.86
C PHE A 348 -10.79 12.21 1.61
N ASN A 349 -11.76 12.17 0.71
CA ASN A 349 -12.55 10.98 0.43
C ASN A 349 -12.07 10.30 -0.85
N MET A 350 -11.47 9.12 -0.71
CA MET A 350 -11.10 8.25 -1.82
C MET A 350 -12.29 7.33 -2.11
N GLN A 351 -13.07 7.67 -3.11
CA GLN A 351 -14.27 6.91 -3.46
C GLN A 351 -13.95 5.87 -4.54
N PRO A 352 -14.40 4.61 -4.37
CA PRO A 352 -14.39 3.65 -5.46
C PRO A 352 -15.15 4.17 -6.67
N ARG A 353 -14.56 4.12 -7.85
CA ARG A 353 -15.24 4.50 -9.12
C ARG A 353 -16.33 3.50 -9.48
N TRP A 354 -16.12 2.25 -9.16
CA TRP A 354 -17.07 1.16 -9.42
C TRP A 354 -17.37 0.43 -8.12
N GLU A 355 -18.66 0.33 -7.82
CA GLU A 355 -19.12 -0.44 -6.67
C GLU A 355 -19.04 -1.95 -6.97
N THR A 356 -18.67 -2.72 -5.96
CA THR A 356 -18.59 -4.19 -6.04
C THR A 356 -19.97 -4.83 -5.87
N THR A 357 -20.95 -4.41 -6.69
CA THR A 357 -22.29 -4.99 -6.76
C THR A 357 -22.29 -6.33 -7.51
N ALA A 358 -23.42 -7.02 -7.59
CA ALA A 358 -23.55 -8.29 -8.32
C ALA A 358 -23.69 -8.10 -9.85
N ALA A 359 -22.96 -7.15 -10.43
CA ALA A 359 -23.00 -6.86 -11.86
C ALA A 359 -21.60 -6.99 -12.48
N ALA A 360 -21.53 -7.44 -13.73
CA ALA A 360 -20.28 -7.43 -14.49
C ALA A 360 -19.86 -5.98 -14.79
N TRP A 361 -18.56 -5.74 -14.77
CA TRP A 361 -17.99 -4.43 -15.09
C TRP A 361 -17.72 -4.30 -16.60
N SER A 362 -17.73 -3.06 -17.08
CA SER A 362 -17.34 -2.74 -18.46
C SER A 362 -15.84 -2.97 -18.67
N ALA A 363 -15.42 -3.11 -19.93
CA ALA A 363 -14.00 -3.22 -20.29
C ALA A 363 -13.20 -2.03 -19.78
N GLU A 364 -13.73 -0.79 -19.88
CA GLU A 364 -13.10 0.41 -19.34
C GLU A 364 -12.85 0.33 -17.82
N ALA A 365 -13.83 -0.20 -17.07
CA ALA A 365 -13.68 -0.41 -15.63
C ALA A 365 -12.58 -1.43 -15.34
N LEU A 366 -12.56 -2.55 -16.07
CA LEU A 366 -11.57 -3.61 -15.94
C LEU A 366 -10.15 -3.10 -16.26
N ASP A 367 -9.97 -2.33 -17.33
CA ASP A 367 -8.69 -1.71 -17.70
C ASP A 367 -8.23 -0.69 -16.66
N SER A 368 -9.15 0.10 -16.12
CA SER A 368 -8.84 1.08 -15.08
C SER A 368 -8.42 0.40 -13.77
N VAL A 369 -9.07 -0.71 -13.42
CA VAL A 369 -8.69 -1.52 -12.25
C VAL A 369 -7.31 -2.14 -12.47
N ASN A 370 -7.02 -2.69 -13.63
CA ASN A 370 -5.68 -3.17 -13.98
C ASN A 370 -4.62 -2.08 -13.85
N ALA A 371 -4.94 -0.85 -14.21
CA ALA A 371 -4.05 0.31 -14.10
C ALA A 371 -3.99 0.92 -12.69
N LEU A 372 -4.59 0.29 -11.67
CA LEU A 372 -4.72 0.77 -10.28
C LEU A 372 -5.48 2.11 -10.16
N ARG A 373 -6.28 2.48 -11.14
CA ARG A 373 -7.13 3.69 -11.16
C ARG A 373 -8.53 3.41 -10.61
N TYR A 374 -8.58 2.75 -9.47
CA TYR A 374 -9.83 2.33 -8.83
C TYR A 374 -10.52 3.46 -8.05
N TYR A 375 -9.73 4.36 -7.48
CA TYR A 375 -10.26 5.46 -6.68
C TYR A 375 -10.38 6.75 -7.46
N ASP A 376 -11.37 7.54 -7.07
CA ASP A 376 -11.53 8.95 -7.41
C ASP A 376 -11.48 9.80 -6.14
N SER A 377 -11.08 11.05 -6.26
CA SER A 377 -11.05 11.98 -5.13
C SER A 377 -11.27 13.39 -5.62
N ALA A 378 -12.19 14.09 -4.94
CA ALA A 378 -12.40 15.53 -5.12
C ALA A 378 -11.35 16.41 -4.40
N GLY A 379 -10.27 15.79 -3.91
CA GLY A 379 -9.28 16.46 -3.05
C GLY A 379 -9.78 16.67 -1.62
N TRP A 380 -9.09 17.55 -0.88
CA TRP A 380 -9.48 17.91 0.48
C TRP A 380 -10.67 18.89 0.47
N GLN A 381 -11.72 18.52 1.19
CA GLN A 381 -12.92 19.33 1.33
C GLN A 381 -13.09 19.78 2.77
N THR A 382 -13.51 21.01 2.96
CA THR A 382 -13.98 21.51 4.26
C THR A 382 -15.24 20.73 4.67
N CYS A 383 -15.38 20.41 5.95
CA CYS A 383 -16.57 19.78 6.48
C CYS A 383 -17.76 20.74 6.45
N THR A 384 -18.68 20.46 5.56
CA THR A 384 -19.97 21.13 5.36
C THR A 384 -21.08 20.07 5.36
N PRO A 385 -22.36 20.43 5.51
CA PRO A 385 -23.46 19.48 5.36
C PRO A 385 -23.37 18.63 4.09
N ARG A 386 -22.97 19.23 2.97
CA ARG A 386 -22.83 18.54 1.68
C ARG A 386 -21.68 17.53 1.69
N SER A 387 -20.48 17.98 2.06
CA SER A 387 -19.29 17.10 2.03
C SER A 387 -19.34 16.01 3.10
N ALA A 388 -19.89 16.31 4.28
CA ALA A 388 -20.05 15.35 5.37
C ALA A 388 -21.11 14.28 5.09
N ALA A 389 -22.21 14.63 4.41
CA ALA A 389 -23.29 13.69 4.08
C ALA A 389 -22.79 12.44 3.34
N ASP A 390 -21.84 12.63 2.42
CA ASP A 390 -21.27 11.56 1.59
C ASP A 390 -19.96 10.97 2.15
N PHE A 391 -19.50 11.47 3.29
CA PHE A 391 -18.31 10.98 3.96
C PHE A 391 -18.63 9.84 4.94
N SER A 392 -17.62 9.06 5.35
CA SER A 392 -17.74 8.02 6.38
C SER A 392 -18.34 8.56 7.67
N ALA A 393 -19.46 7.99 8.12
CA ALA A 393 -20.09 8.35 9.39
C ALA A 393 -19.15 8.07 10.57
N VAL A 394 -18.49 6.92 10.58
CA VAL A 394 -17.54 6.54 11.65
C VAL A 394 -16.40 7.52 11.72
N ALA A 395 -15.77 7.84 10.58
CA ALA A 395 -14.68 8.78 10.51
C ALA A 395 -15.13 10.20 10.90
N TYR A 396 -16.32 10.63 10.46
CA TYR A 396 -16.88 11.93 10.86
C TYR A 396 -17.03 12.07 12.36
N TYR A 397 -17.70 11.12 13.04
CA TYR A 397 -17.88 11.18 14.51
C TYR A 397 -16.56 11.03 15.28
N PHE A 398 -15.61 10.28 14.74
CA PHE A 398 -14.26 10.21 15.28
C PHE A 398 -13.57 11.58 15.20
N GLY A 399 -13.54 12.19 14.02
CA GLY A 399 -12.90 13.48 13.81
C GLY A 399 -13.57 14.62 14.57
N GLN A 400 -14.92 14.62 14.66
CA GLN A 400 -15.69 15.58 15.46
C GLN A 400 -15.24 15.53 16.94
N MET A 401 -15.23 14.34 17.54
CA MET A 401 -14.84 14.20 18.96
C MET A 401 -13.37 14.59 19.19
N LEU A 402 -12.46 14.29 18.24
CA LEU A 402 -11.07 14.76 18.34
C LEU A 402 -10.99 16.27 18.26
N HIS A 403 -11.67 16.90 17.29
CA HIS A 403 -11.70 18.35 17.15
C HIS A 403 -12.24 19.03 18.39
N ASP A 404 -13.38 18.55 18.91
CA ASP A 404 -14.03 19.12 20.12
C ASP A 404 -13.13 19.01 21.35
N SER A 405 -12.33 17.94 21.45
CA SER A 405 -11.45 17.69 22.61
C SER A 405 -10.08 18.38 22.52
N LEU A 406 -9.55 18.55 21.32
CA LEU A 406 -8.17 19.06 21.09
C LEU A 406 -8.15 20.51 20.61
N GLN A 407 -9.26 21.02 20.05
CA GLN A 407 -9.39 22.38 19.50
C GLN A 407 -8.32 22.72 18.45
N VAL A 408 -7.99 21.74 17.60
CA VAL A 408 -7.03 21.88 16.49
C VAL A 408 -7.65 21.36 15.19
N PRO A 409 -7.11 21.75 14.02
CA PRO A 409 -7.54 21.17 12.76
C PRO A 409 -7.42 19.64 12.75
N VAL A 410 -8.38 18.95 12.10
CA VAL A 410 -8.40 17.49 11.95
C VAL A 410 -8.57 17.13 10.48
N GLY A 411 -7.62 16.39 9.93
CA GLY A 411 -7.68 15.83 8.59
C GLY A 411 -8.06 14.34 8.64
N LEU A 412 -9.06 13.95 7.88
CA LEU A 412 -9.55 12.59 7.78
C LEU A 412 -9.39 12.10 6.34
N ILE A 413 -8.54 11.10 6.14
CA ILE A 413 -8.37 10.42 4.85
C ILE A 413 -9.19 9.13 4.92
N CYS A 414 -10.18 8.97 4.04
CA CYS A 414 -11.02 7.77 3.99
C CYS A 414 -10.82 7.04 2.66
N ASN A 415 -10.42 5.76 2.73
CA ASN A 415 -10.24 4.88 1.56
C ASN A 415 -10.91 3.50 1.75
N ALA A 416 -12.04 3.42 2.41
CA ALA A 416 -12.75 2.19 2.68
C ALA A 416 -13.51 1.64 1.46
N VAL A 417 -13.53 0.30 1.30
CA VAL A 417 -14.18 -0.39 0.16
C VAL A 417 -15.15 -1.46 0.66
N GLY A 418 -16.41 -1.37 0.23
CA GLY A 418 -17.45 -2.33 0.58
C GLY A 418 -17.08 -3.77 0.24
N GLY A 419 -17.25 -4.68 1.21
CA GLY A 419 -16.98 -6.12 1.04
C GLY A 419 -15.52 -6.53 0.92
N SER A 420 -14.56 -5.61 1.06
CA SER A 420 -13.15 -5.93 0.92
C SER A 420 -12.64 -6.83 2.05
N PRO A 421 -11.91 -7.90 1.74
CA PRO A 421 -11.25 -8.73 2.73
C PRO A 421 -9.93 -8.12 3.20
N ALA A 422 -9.43 -8.52 4.38
CA ALA A 422 -8.23 -7.96 5.01
C ALA A 422 -6.97 -8.12 4.15
N GLU A 423 -6.82 -9.25 3.47
CA GLU A 423 -5.68 -9.56 2.58
C GLU A 423 -5.52 -8.58 1.42
N ALA A 424 -6.60 -7.94 0.99
CA ALA A 424 -6.53 -6.91 -0.07
C ALA A 424 -5.77 -5.64 0.39
N TRP A 425 -5.62 -5.44 1.69
CA TRP A 425 -5.02 -4.27 2.32
C TRP A 425 -3.59 -4.48 2.82
N VAL A 426 -3.05 -5.68 2.70
CA VAL A 426 -1.66 -6.00 3.06
C VAL A 426 -0.75 -5.78 1.86
N ASP A 427 0.44 -5.22 2.04
CA ASP A 427 1.40 -5.06 0.95
C ASP A 427 1.85 -6.42 0.39
N ARG A 428 2.20 -6.43 -0.89
CA ARG A 428 2.55 -7.64 -1.63
C ARG A 428 3.77 -8.35 -1.04
N ARG A 429 4.81 -7.60 -0.69
CA ARG A 429 6.05 -8.18 -0.16
C ARG A 429 5.79 -8.93 1.16
N THR A 430 5.01 -8.34 2.04
CA THR A 430 4.59 -9.00 3.30
C THR A 430 3.86 -10.32 3.03
N LEU A 431 2.89 -10.34 2.10
CA LEU A 431 2.17 -11.59 1.79
C LEU A 431 3.07 -12.61 1.05
N GLU A 432 3.95 -12.18 0.17
CA GLU A 432 4.89 -13.07 -0.53
C GLU A 432 5.83 -13.81 0.43
N HIS A 433 6.28 -13.16 1.50
CA HIS A 433 7.16 -13.75 2.48
C HIS A 433 6.43 -14.50 3.60
N GLU A 434 5.38 -13.89 4.14
CA GLU A 434 4.73 -14.38 5.34
C GLU A 434 3.52 -15.27 5.07
N PHE A 435 2.81 -15.08 3.95
CA PHE A 435 1.62 -15.86 3.62
C PHE A 435 1.45 -16.09 2.10
N PRO A 436 2.46 -16.65 1.40
CA PRO A 436 2.43 -16.79 -0.06
C PRO A 436 1.25 -17.63 -0.58
N ALA A 437 0.77 -18.59 0.21
CA ALA A 437 -0.36 -19.44 -0.19
C ALA A 437 -1.63 -18.65 -0.53
N ILE A 438 -1.87 -17.47 0.09
CA ILE A 438 -3.08 -16.67 -0.16
C ILE A 438 -3.05 -15.96 -1.53
N LEU A 439 -1.86 -15.78 -2.11
CA LEU A 439 -1.68 -15.09 -3.40
C LEU A 439 -1.99 -16.00 -4.60
N ARG A 440 -1.90 -17.33 -4.41
CA ARG A 440 -2.07 -18.28 -5.52
C ARG A 440 -3.54 -18.51 -5.85
N LEU A 441 -3.88 -18.37 -7.13
CA LEU A 441 -5.23 -18.64 -7.63
C LEU A 441 -6.33 -18.10 -6.71
N TRP A 442 -6.19 -16.86 -6.25
CA TRP A 442 -6.98 -16.29 -5.16
C TRP A 442 -8.50 -16.42 -5.33
N THR A 443 -9.01 -16.42 -6.57
CA THR A 443 -10.44 -16.64 -6.87
C THR A 443 -10.91 -18.08 -6.61
N GLN A 444 -9.98 -19.01 -6.38
CA GLN A 444 -10.25 -20.43 -6.07
C GLN A 444 -9.74 -20.80 -4.66
N ASN A 445 -9.05 -19.90 -3.99
CA ASN A 445 -8.34 -20.13 -2.73
C ASN A 445 -9.30 -20.17 -1.53
N ASP A 446 -9.25 -21.23 -0.73
CA ASP A 446 -10.15 -21.44 0.40
C ASP A 446 -9.89 -20.55 1.62
N PHE A 447 -8.74 -19.89 1.70
CA PHE A 447 -8.51 -18.86 2.70
C PHE A 447 -9.42 -17.64 2.48
N ILE A 448 -9.91 -17.44 1.25
CA ILE A 448 -10.76 -16.31 0.89
C ILE A 448 -12.23 -16.75 0.86
N GLN A 449 -13.08 -15.99 1.51
CA GLN A 449 -14.50 -16.30 1.66
C GLN A 449 -15.20 -16.58 0.32
N PRO A 450 -16.03 -17.64 0.21
CA PRO A 450 -16.66 -18.02 -1.04
C PRO A 450 -17.45 -16.91 -1.73
N TRP A 451 -18.19 -16.08 -0.96
CA TRP A 451 -18.97 -14.99 -1.55
C TRP A 451 -18.06 -13.87 -2.11
N VAL A 452 -16.89 -13.60 -1.47
CA VAL A 452 -15.88 -12.63 -1.94
C VAL A 452 -15.37 -13.07 -3.31
N ARG A 453 -14.99 -14.35 -3.43
CA ARG A 453 -14.54 -14.95 -4.69
C ARG A 453 -15.63 -14.94 -5.76
N ALA A 454 -16.86 -15.28 -5.37
CA ALA A 454 -18.01 -15.29 -6.30
C ALA A 454 -18.32 -13.87 -6.80
N ARG A 455 -18.33 -12.86 -5.91
CA ARG A 455 -18.56 -11.48 -6.29
C ARG A 455 -17.47 -10.96 -7.23
N ALA A 456 -16.22 -11.27 -6.95
CA ALA A 456 -15.13 -10.87 -7.85
C ALA A 456 -15.29 -11.49 -9.24
N ARG A 457 -15.62 -12.80 -9.33
CA ARG A 457 -15.90 -13.44 -10.61
C ARG A 457 -17.08 -12.77 -11.36
N GLN A 458 -18.15 -12.39 -10.66
CA GLN A 458 -19.26 -11.65 -11.26
C GLN A 458 -18.81 -10.29 -11.83
N ASN A 459 -18.04 -9.52 -11.07
CA ASN A 459 -17.55 -8.21 -11.52
C ASN A 459 -16.59 -8.32 -12.70
N MET A 460 -15.68 -9.29 -12.67
CA MET A 460 -14.73 -9.54 -13.77
C MET A 460 -15.42 -10.11 -15.03
N GLY A 461 -16.58 -10.74 -14.88
CA GLY A 461 -17.37 -11.29 -16.01
C GLY A 461 -16.54 -12.24 -16.87
N THR A 462 -16.59 -12.01 -18.19
CA THR A 462 -15.84 -12.77 -19.20
C THR A 462 -14.55 -12.06 -19.63
N SER A 463 -13.85 -11.39 -18.70
CA SER A 463 -12.58 -10.74 -19.04
C SER A 463 -11.66 -11.70 -19.78
N ALA A 464 -11.14 -11.28 -20.93
CA ALA A 464 -10.15 -12.04 -21.70
C ALA A 464 -8.75 -11.99 -21.04
N GLN A 465 -8.54 -11.10 -20.03
CA GLN A 465 -7.27 -10.96 -19.32
C GLN A 465 -7.15 -12.06 -18.25
N PRO A 466 -6.21 -13.02 -18.38
CA PRO A 466 -6.09 -14.14 -17.44
C PRO A 466 -5.77 -13.72 -16.01
N LEU A 467 -5.14 -12.55 -15.85
CA LEU A 467 -4.74 -11.96 -14.57
C LEU A 467 -5.49 -10.66 -14.30
N GLN A 468 -6.78 -10.62 -14.65
CA GLN A 468 -7.65 -9.48 -14.37
C GLN A 468 -7.60 -9.14 -12.87
N ARG A 469 -7.23 -7.89 -12.56
CA ARG A 469 -7.19 -7.37 -11.20
C ARG A 469 -8.60 -7.09 -10.67
N HIS A 470 -8.73 -7.16 -9.34
CA HIS A 470 -9.98 -6.84 -8.65
C HIS A 470 -9.70 -6.25 -7.26
N PRO A 471 -10.52 -5.32 -6.72
CA PRO A 471 -10.34 -4.75 -5.39
C PRO A 471 -10.30 -5.76 -4.24
N TYR A 472 -10.87 -6.95 -4.43
CA TYR A 472 -10.82 -8.03 -3.44
C TYR A 472 -9.60 -8.94 -3.59
N GLU A 473 -8.81 -8.75 -4.64
CA GLU A 473 -7.55 -9.47 -4.81
C GLU A 473 -6.58 -9.12 -3.67
N PRO A 474 -5.87 -10.10 -3.10
CA PRO A 474 -4.81 -9.82 -2.14
C PRO A 474 -3.85 -8.74 -2.64
N CYS A 475 -3.47 -7.80 -1.78
CA CYS A 475 -2.63 -6.62 -2.00
C CYS A 475 -3.26 -5.47 -2.80
N TYR A 476 -4.34 -5.68 -3.54
CA TYR A 476 -4.85 -4.69 -4.49
C TYR A 476 -5.16 -3.33 -3.85
N LEU A 477 -5.88 -3.32 -2.73
CA LEU A 477 -6.29 -2.07 -2.07
C LEU A 477 -5.13 -1.37 -1.35
N PHE A 478 -4.11 -2.12 -0.96
CA PHE A 478 -2.85 -1.50 -0.55
C PHE A 478 -2.20 -0.78 -1.74
N GLU A 479 -2.06 -1.46 -2.87
CA GLU A 479 -1.41 -0.92 -4.08
C GLU A 479 -2.17 0.25 -4.71
N ALA A 480 -3.52 0.18 -4.74
CA ALA A 480 -4.35 1.23 -5.34
C ALA A 480 -4.76 2.35 -4.37
N GLY A 481 -4.80 2.10 -3.06
CA GLY A 481 -5.39 3.01 -2.09
C GLY A 481 -4.48 3.46 -0.95
N VAL A 482 -3.45 2.68 -0.59
CA VAL A 482 -2.50 3.04 0.48
C VAL A 482 -1.18 3.53 -0.10
N ALA A 483 -0.57 2.79 -1.02
CA ALA A 483 0.70 3.15 -1.64
C ALA A 483 0.69 4.53 -2.33
N PRO A 484 -0.39 4.98 -3.02
CA PRO A 484 -0.44 6.30 -3.63
C PRO A 484 -0.45 7.47 -2.65
N LEU A 485 -0.64 7.22 -1.36
CA LEU A 485 -0.47 8.25 -0.32
C LEU A 485 1.00 8.60 -0.08
N GLU A 486 1.96 7.82 -0.62
CA GLU A 486 3.41 8.09 -0.56
C GLU A 486 3.89 8.40 0.85
N ARG A 487 3.39 7.61 1.83
CA ARG A 487 3.70 7.80 3.26
C ARG A 487 3.31 9.19 3.78
N PHE A 488 2.22 9.78 3.25
CA PHE A 488 1.70 11.03 3.76
C PHE A 488 1.61 10.95 5.29
N PRO A 489 2.11 11.96 6.04
CA PRO A 489 2.21 11.85 7.48
C PRO A 489 0.84 11.74 8.14
N VAL A 490 0.62 10.66 8.88
CA VAL A 490 -0.61 10.42 9.65
C VAL A 490 -0.27 10.18 11.13
N ARG A 491 -1.17 10.56 12.03
CA ARG A 491 -1.06 10.28 13.47
C ARG A 491 -1.32 8.81 13.77
N GLY A 492 -2.24 8.21 13.05
CA GLY A 492 -2.65 6.82 13.25
C GLY A 492 -3.76 6.40 12.30
N VAL A 493 -4.27 5.22 12.53
CA VAL A 493 -5.28 4.56 11.70
C VAL A 493 -6.51 4.24 12.55
N ILE A 494 -7.71 4.44 11.98
CA ILE A 494 -8.93 3.80 12.45
C ILE A 494 -9.43 2.81 11.40
N TRP A 495 -9.80 1.61 11.87
CA TRP A 495 -10.10 0.47 11.01
C TRP A 495 -11.45 -0.18 11.35
N TYR A 496 -12.28 -0.41 10.34
CA TYR A 496 -13.52 -1.17 10.54
C TYR A 496 -13.69 -2.19 9.42
N GLN A 497 -13.32 -3.43 9.71
CA GLN A 497 -13.36 -4.56 8.79
C GLN A 497 -13.39 -5.87 9.59
N GLY A 498 -13.86 -6.94 9.00
CA GLY A 498 -13.87 -8.28 9.58
C GLY A 498 -14.94 -9.18 8.99
N GLU A 499 -16.04 -8.63 8.52
CA GLU A 499 -17.21 -9.35 8.02
C GLU A 499 -16.85 -10.27 6.84
N SER A 500 -15.90 -9.84 6.01
CA SER A 500 -15.41 -10.59 4.85
C SER A 500 -14.39 -11.69 5.20
N ASN A 501 -13.91 -11.73 6.46
CA ASN A 501 -12.95 -12.73 6.94
C ASN A 501 -13.51 -13.60 8.07
N ALA A 502 -14.76 -13.37 8.51
CA ALA A 502 -15.35 -14.03 9.69
C ALA A 502 -15.68 -15.52 9.49
N HIS A 503 -15.41 -16.08 8.31
CA HIS A 503 -15.50 -17.50 8.02
C HIS A 503 -14.28 -18.31 8.50
N ASN A 504 -13.13 -17.65 8.65
CA ASN A 504 -11.86 -18.26 9.03
C ASN A 504 -11.12 -17.33 9.99
N MET A 505 -11.32 -17.55 11.28
CA MET A 505 -10.78 -16.73 12.34
C MET A 505 -9.26 -16.84 12.42
N GLU A 506 -8.72 -18.04 12.27
CA GLU A 506 -7.28 -18.32 12.36
C GLU A 506 -6.51 -17.61 11.25
N ALA A 507 -7.01 -17.68 10.02
CA ALA A 507 -6.44 -16.93 8.90
C ALA A 507 -6.54 -15.42 9.14
N HIS A 508 -7.68 -14.93 9.71
CA HIS A 508 -7.84 -13.51 10.01
C HIS A 508 -6.85 -13.03 11.10
N GLU A 509 -6.62 -13.81 12.16
CA GLU A 509 -5.64 -13.44 13.19
C GLU A 509 -4.24 -13.24 12.59
N ARG A 510 -3.84 -14.13 11.68
CA ARG A 510 -2.59 -13.99 10.93
C ARG A 510 -2.59 -12.76 10.04
N LEU A 511 -3.62 -12.58 9.23
CA LEU A 511 -3.76 -11.46 8.29
C LEU A 511 -3.79 -10.11 9.00
N PHE A 512 -4.46 -10.01 10.14
CA PHE A 512 -4.53 -8.76 10.90
C PHE A 512 -3.16 -8.36 11.47
N ARG A 513 -2.36 -9.33 11.95
CA ARG A 513 -0.96 -9.09 12.37
C ARG A 513 -0.12 -8.62 11.19
N LEU A 514 -0.24 -9.27 10.03
CA LEU A 514 0.47 -8.89 8.81
C LEU A 514 0.02 -7.52 8.28
N LEU A 515 -1.26 -7.19 8.40
CA LEU A 515 -1.78 -5.87 8.04
C LEU A 515 -1.10 -4.76 8.85
N LEU A 516 -1.02 -4.91 10.17
CA LEU A 516 -0.36 -3.94 11.03
C LEU A 516 1.14 -3.87 10.74
N GLN A 517 1.81 -5.00 10.60
CA GLN A 517 3.23 -5.08 10.24
C GLN A 517 3.50 -4.34 8.92
N SER A 518 2.74 -4.66 7.88
CA SER A 518 2.80 -4.06 6.56
C SER A 518 2.67 -2.53 6.60
N TRP A 519 1.65 -2.01 7.27
CA TRP A 519 1.42 -0.58 7.33
C TRP A 519 2.45 0.15 8.20
N ARG A 520 2.85 -0.43 9.33
CA ARG A 520 3.92 0.12 10.17
C ARG A 520 5.26 0.20 9.44
N GLN A 521 5.63 -0.85 8.73
CA GLN A 521 6.83 -0.86 7.88
C GLN A 521 6.72 0.17 6.75
N TYR A 522 5.56 0.27 6.11
CA TYR A 522 5.34 1.23 5.04
C TYR A 522 5.52 2.68 5.52
N TRP A 523 4.97 3.06 6.68
CA TRP A 523 5.18 4.38 7.26
C TRP A 523 6.53 4.56 7.98
N GLY A 524 7.27 3.48 8.21
CA GLY A 524 8.50 3.50 9.01
C GLY A 524 8.25 3.87 10.47
N ASN A 525 7.12 3.39 11.03
CA ASN A 525 6.70 3.68 12.41
C ASN A 525 6.09 2.42 13.05
N ASP A 526 6.91 1.66 13.78
CA ASP A 526 6.52 0.41 14.44
C ASP A 526 5.46 0.62 15.53
N SER A 527 5.32 1.84 16.03
CA SER A 527 4.33 2.24 17.03
C SER A 527 3.14 3.00 16.47
N LEU A 528 2.93 2.99 15.14
CA LEU A 528 1.78 3.63 14.51
C LEU A 528 0.49 3.18 15.18
N PRO A 529 -0.28 4.08 15.84
CA PRO A 529 -1.52 3.73 16.51
C PRO A 529 -2.54 3.15 15.54
N PHE A 530 -3.13 2.02 15.92
CA PHE A 530 -4.11 1.32 15.10
C PHE A 530 -5.33 0.96 15.94
N PHE A 531 -6.40 1.73 15.81
CA PHE A 531 -7.63 1.53 16.55
C PHE A 531 -8.71 0.92 15.66
N TYR A 532 -9.39 -0.13 16.12
CA TYR A 532 -10.33 -0.84 15.26
C TYR A 532 -11.66 -1.11 15.94
N ALA A 533 -12.71 -1.24 15.13
CA ALA A 533 -14.03 -1.64 15.59
C ALA A 533 -14.12 -3.17 15.65
N GLN A 534 -14.55 -3.71 16.79
CA GLN A 534 -14.99 -5.10 16.89
C GLN A 534 -16.26 -5.28 16.05
N LEU A 535 -16.47 -6.45 15.44
CA LEU A 535 -17.72 -6.73 14.74
C LEU A 535 -18.94 -6.55 15.65
N SER A 536 -19.96 -5.90 15.11
CA SER A 536 -21.26 -5.73 15.80
C SER A 536 -22.00 -7.08 15.93
N SER A 537 -23.10 -7.08 16.67
CA SER A 537 -23.98 -8.26 16.73
C SER A 537 -24.69 -8.48 15.40
N LEU A 538 -24.69 -9.73 14.93
CA LEU A 538 -25.40 -10.19 13.73
C LEU A 538 -25.68 -11.69 13.89
N ASN A 539 -26.81 -12.17 13.39
CA ASN A 539 -27.18 -13.58 13.53
C ASN A 539 -26.39 -14.50 12.57
N ARG A 540 -25.08 -14.60 12.81
CA ARG A 540 -24.15 -15.51 12.09
C ARG A 540 -23.35 -16.35 13.07
N PRO A 541 -23.29 -17.68 12.91
CA PRO A 541 -22.66 -18.60 13.89
C PRO A 541 -21.19 -18.29 14.23
N SER A 542 -20.41 -17.83 13.26
CA SER A 542 -18.98 -17.51 13.46
C SER A 542 -18.70 -16.22 14.25
N TRP A 543 -19.71 -15.35 14.44
CA TRP A 543 -19.53 -14.01 15.00
C TRP A 543 -18.94 -13.97 16.41
N PRO A 544 -19.40 -14.79 17.38
CA PRO A 544 -18.83 -14.75 18.75
C PRO A 544 -17.35 -15.13 18.76
N TRP A 545 -16.96 -16.15 17.98
CA TRP A 545 -15.58 -16.57 17.83
C TRP A 545 -14.70 -15.45 17.27
N PHE A 546 -15.19 -14.78 16.23
CA PHE A 546 -14.47 -13.69 15.60
C PHE A 546 -14.34 -12.46 16.51
N ARG A 547 -15.39 -12.09 17.25
CA ARG A 547 -15.32 -10.99 18.23
C ARG A 547 -14.32 -11.27 19.35
N ASP A 548 -14.25 -12.50 19.84
CA ASP A 548 -13.27 -12.88 20.86
C ASP A 548 -11.83 -12.91 20.28
N SER A 549 -11.66 -13.33 19.04
CA SER A 549 -10.39 -13.23 18.32
C SER A 549 -9.93 -11.77 18.24
N GLN A 550 -10.80 -10.84 17.82
CA GLN A 550 -10.49 -9.41 17.79
C GLN A 550 -10.10 -8.87 19.19
N ARG A 551 -10.76 -9.32 20.27
CA ARG A 551 -10.38 -8.97 21.64
C ARG A 551 -8.98 -9.45 22.00
N ARG A 552 -8.63 -10.70 21.67
CA ARG A 552 -7.28 -11.24 21.93
C ARG A 552 -6.21 -10.48 21.16
N LEU A 553 -6.44 -10.19 19.89
CA LEU A 553 -5.52 -9.40 19.07
C LEU A 553 -5.21 -8.03 19.68
N MET A 554 -6.19 -7.39 20.34
CA MET A 554 -5.97 -6.12 21.02
C MET A 554 -4.96 -6.24 22.16
N THR A 555 -4.97 -7.34 22.92
CA THR A 555 -4.04 -7.54 24.05
C THR A 555 -2.65 -7.95 23.57
N ASP A 556 -2.55 -8.59 22.41
CA ASP A 556 -1.31 -9.12 21.87
C ASP A 556 -0.50 -8.08 21.06
N LEU A 557 -1.17 -7.07 20.51
CA LEU A 557 -0.57 -6.13 19.59
C LEU A 557 -0.33 -4.75 20.25
N PRO A 558 0.90 -4.22 20.19
CA PRO A 558 1.21 -2.92 20.79
C PRO A 558 0.50 -1.78 20.02
N ALA A 559 0.27 -0.66 20.69
CA ALA A 559 -0.35 0.56 20.15
C ALA A 559 -1.71 0.32 19.47
N CYS A 560 -2.46 -0.68 19.94
CA CYS A 560 -3.81 -1.01 19.48
C CYS A 560 -4.87 -0.60 20.51
N GLY A 561 -6.11 -0.48 20.04
CA GLY A 561 -7.30 -0.28 20.84
C GLY A 561 -8.54 -0.71 20.07
N MET A 562 -9.54 -1.24 20.78
CA MET A 562 -10.72 -1.83 20.15
C MET A 562 -12.01 -1.17 20.66
N ALA A 563 -12.80 -0.64 19.75
CA ALA A 563 -14.16 -0.18 20.05
C ALA A 563 -15.13 -1.36 19.99
N VAL A 564 -15.69 -1.74 21.11
CA VAL A 564 -16.76 -2.75 21.18
C VAL A 564 -18.02 -2.18 20.55
N THR A 565 -18.70 -2.96 19.70
CA THR A 565 -19.89 -2.53 18.93
C THR A 565 -21.03 -3.55 18.96
N SER A 566 -20.96 -4.55 19.83
CA SER A 566 -21.97 -5.61 19.92
C SER A 566 -23.36 -5.09 20.35
N ASP A 567 -23.42 -3.95 21.06
CA ASP A 567 -24.65 -3.29 21.53
C ASP A 567 -25.34 -2.45 20.43
N VAL A 568 -24.69 -2.16 19.32
CA VAL A 568 -25.23 -1.33 18.23
C VAL A 568 -25.47 -2.14 16.95
N GLY A 569 -25.44 -3.47 17.04
CA GLY A 569 -25.69 -4.39 15.92
C GLY A 569 -27.16 -4.50 15.55
N ASP A 570 -27.41 -5.21 14.45
CA ASP A 570 -28.72 -5.65 13.99
C ASP A 570 -28.71 -7.16 13.76
N SER A 571 -29.84 -7.84 13.98
CA SER A 571 -29.89 -9.29 13.85
C SER A 571 -29.84 -9.79 12.41
N LEU A 572 -30.27 -8.97 11.46
CA LEU A 572 -30.41 -9.29 10.03
C LEU A 572 -29.55 -8.43 9.12
N ASP A 573 -29.30 -7.17 9.51
CA ASP A 573 -28.52 -6.24 8.70
C ASP A 573 -27.06 -6.17 9.19
N VAL A 574 -26.14 -6.49 8.29
CA VAL A 574 -24.69 -6.40 8.53
C VAL A 574 -24.20 -4.95 8.64
N HIS A 575 -25.04 -3.97 8.28
CA HIS A 575 -24.74 -2.54 8.29
C HIS A 575 -25.57 -1.78 9.34
N PRO A 576 -25.32 -1.97 10.64
CA PRO A 576 -26.08 -1.26 11.67
C PRO A 576 -25.94 0.25 11.49
N ARG A 577 -27.06 0.97 11.55
CA ARG A 577 -27.12 2.41 11.28
C ARG A 577 -26.59 3.29 12.41
N GLN A 578 -26.36 2.73 13.60
CA GLN A 578 -25.84 3.42 14.78
C GLN A 578 -24.33 3.64 14.71
N LYS A 579 -23.85 4.60 13.89
CA LYS A 579 -22.44 4.85 13.66
C LYS A 579 -21.79 5.82 14.65
N ARG A 580 -22.59 6.70 15.29
CA ARG A 580 -22.08 7.69 16.26
C ARG A 580 -21.34 7.04 17.44
N PRO A 581 -21.88 6.00 18.12
CA PRO A 581 -21.15 5.33 19.18
C PRO A 581 -19.83 4.73 18.73
N VAL A 582 -19.77 4.16 17.51
CA VAL A 582 -18.57 3.53 16.96
C VAL A 582 -17.45 4.57 16.79
N GLY A 583 -17.71 5.67 16.08
CA GLY A 583 -16.75 6.74 15.88
C GLY A 583 -16.25 7.35 17.20
N ARG A 584 -17.15 7.62 18.12
CA ARG A 584 -16.81 8.16 19.44
C ARG A 584 -15.97 7.18 20.28
N ARG A 585 -16.26 5.88 20.26
CA ARG A 585 -15.46 4.86 20.97
C ARG A 585 -14.05 4.75 20.40
N LEU A 586 -13.88 4.82 19.08
CA LEU A 586 -12.55 4.89 18.46
C LEU A 586 -11.80 6.17 18.87
N ALA A 587 -12.50 7.32 18.93
CA ALA A 587 -11.89 8.58 19.35
C ALA A 587 -11.47 8.55 20.84
N ARG A 588 -12.18 7.86 21.71
CA ARG A 588 -11.79 7.68 23.11
C ARG A 588 -10.43 6.98 23.24
N TRP A 589 -10.20 5.94 22.43
CA TRP A 589 -8.90 5.28 22.37
C TRP A 589 -7.79 6.23 21.92
N ALA A 590 -8.04 7.03 20.89
CA ALA A 590 -7.08 8.02 20.41
C ALA A 590 -6.80 9.08 21.48
N LEU A 591 -7.85 9.67 22.08
CA LEU A 591 -7.73 10.69 23.12
C LEU A 591 -6.94 10.20 24.33
N ASN A 592 -7.20 8.96 24.78
CA ASN A 592 -6.46 8.40 25.91
C ASN A 592 -5.03 8.01 25.55
N ARG A 593 -4.82 7.18 24.49
CA ARG A 593 -3.54 6.54 24.20
C ARG A 593 -2.56 7.43 23.45
N VAL A 594 -3.05 8.35 22.62
CA VAL A 594 -2.20 9.22 21.79
C VAL A 594 -2.09 10.63 22.38
N TYR A 595 -3.17 11.14 22.95
CA TYR A 595 -3.23 12.52 23.45
C TYR A 595 -3.21 12.65 24.97
N GLY A 596 -3.10 11.53 25.71
CA GLY A 596 -2.96 11.51 27.17
C GLY A 596 -4.16 12.09 27.93
N ARG A 597 -5.36 12.11 27.33
CA ARG A 597 -6.55 12.62 27.99
C ARG A 597 -7.06 11.63 29.06
N ALA A 598 -7.37 12.15 30.23
CA ALA A 598 -7.89 11.37 31.36
C ALA A 598 -9.37 10.99 31.13
N LEU A 599 -9.63 10.02 30.28
CA LEU A 599 -10.94 9.42 30.03
C LEU A 599 -10.80 7.92 29.81
N THR A 600 -11.79 7.16 30.21
CA THR A 600 -11.82 5.69 30.03
C THR A 600 -11.89 5.36 28.53
N PRO A 601 -10.90 4.64 27.95
CA PRO A 601 -10.82 4.45 26.50
C PRO A 601 -11.80 3.41 25.96
N GLY A 602 -12.10 2.35 26.75
CA GLY A 602 -12.93 1.21 26.33
C GLY A 602 -13.85 0.69 27.40
N GLY A 603 -14.68 -0.26 27.06
CA GLY A 603 -15.51 -1.01 28.01
C GLY A 603 -14.71 -2.08 28.76
N PRO A 604 -15.34 -2.80 29.70
CA PRO A 604 -14.69 -3.85 30.47
C PRO A 604 -14.06 -4.92 29.57
N LEU A 605 -12.76 -5.16 29.74
CA LEU A 605 -12.01 -6.23 29.07
C LEU A 605 -11.62 -7.28 30.10
N VAL A 606 -12.06 -8.52 29.90
CA VAL A 606 -11.74 -9.60 30.83
C VAL A 606 -10.23 -9.80 30.93
N LYS A 607 -9.74 -9.84 32.18
CA LYS A 607 -8.33 -10.02 32.53
C LYS A 607 -8.04 -11.41 33.08
N GLN A 608 -8.85 -11.83 34.06
CA GLN A 608 -8.68 -13.13 34.72
C GLN A 608 -10.02 -13.71 35.10
N ALA A 609 -10.08 -15.04 35.14
CA ALA A 609 -11.19 -15.83 35.70
C ALA A 609 -10.62 -16.80 36.78
N GLU A 610 -11.06 -16.67 37.99
CA GLU A 610 -10.56 -17.46 39.14
C GLU A 610 -11.71 -18.18 39.84
N ALA A 611 -11.59 -19.50 40.01
CA ALA A 611 -12.59 -20.32 40.68
C ALA A 611 -12.38 -20.40 42.21
N ARG A 612 -13.44 -20.26 42.96
CA ARG A 612 -13.56 -20.65 44.38
C ARG A 612 -14.81 -21.53 44.54
N GLY A 613 -14.61 -22.85 44.55
CA GLY A 613 -15.68 -23.82 44.42
C GLY A 613 -16.45 -23.65 43.12
N ARG A 614 -17.75 -23.58 43.16
CA ARG A 614 -18.61 -23.39 41.95
C ARG A 614 -18.60 -21.95 41.39
N LYS A 615 -18.11 -20.97 42.18
CA LYS A 615 -18.13 -19.56 41.81
C LYS A 615 -16.87 -19.17 41.07
N VAL A 616 -17.02 -18.43 39.97
CA VAL A 616 -15.93 -17.83 39.25
C VAL A 616 -15.94 -16.32 39.41
N ARG A 617 -14.86 -15.76 39.90
CA ARG A 617 -14.61 -14.32 39.94
C ARG A 617 -13.90 -13.88 38.63
N LEU A 618 -14.53 -12.95 37.91
CA LEU A 618 -13.98 -12.32 36.73
C LEU A 618 -13.47 -10.94 37.06
N SER A 619 -12.22 -10.66 36.80
CA SER A 619 -11.63 -9.32 36.87
C SER A 619 -11.49 -8.73 35.48
N PHE A 620 -11.54 -7.40 35.38
CA PHE A 620 -11.52 -6.68 34.10
C PHE A 620 -10.56 -5.50 34.18
N ASP A 621 -9.94 -5.16 33.05
CA ASP A 621 -9.42 -3.82 32.83
C ASP A 621 -10.59 -2.88 32.48
N TYR A 622 -10.47 -1.58 32.81
CA TYR A 622 -11.53 -0.57 32.66
C TYR A 622 -12.83 -0.88 33.42
N ALA A 623 -12.68 -1.46 34.60
CA ALA A 623 -13.77 -1.98 35.44
C ALA A 623 -14.42 -0.93 36.35
N GLU A 624 -14.03 0.33 36.30
CA GLU A 624 -14.57 1.37 37.18
C GLU A 624 -16.08 1.50 37.01
N GLY A 625 -16.81 1.32 38.10
CA GLY A 625 -18.27 1.45 38.17
C GLY A 625 -19.01 0.45 37.26
N LEU A 626 -18.63 -0.84 37.34
CA LEU A 626 -19.34 -1.90 36.60
C LEU A 626 -20.82 -1.88 36.94
N THR A 627 -21.66 -1.92 35.91
CA THR A 627 -23.12 -1.93 36.01
C THR A 627 -23.73 -2.55 34.74
N THR A 628 -25.06 -2.50 34.64
CA THR A 628 -25.79 -2.93 33.44
C THR A 628 -26.30 -1.73 32.64
N SER A 629 -26.30 -1.81 31.32
CA SER A 629 -26.75 -0.73 30.44
C SER A 629 -28.25 -0.41 30.52
N ASP A 630 -29.05 -1.29 31.08
CA ASP A 630 -30.51 -1.23 31.08
C ASP A 630 -31.12 -1.43 32.47
N GLY A 631 -30.33 -1.47 33.54
CA GLY A 631 -30.79 -1.70 34.90
C GLY A 631 -31.32 -3.10 35.19
N GLN A 632 -31.30 -4.00 34.21
CA GLN A 632 -31.74 -5.38 34.39
C GLN A 632 -30.59 -6.27 34.89
N PRO A 633 -30.86 -7.47 35.43
CA PRO A 633 -29.81 -8.42 35.81
C PRO A 633 -28.85 -8.69 34.69
N LEU A 634 -27.57 -9.00 35.03
CA LEU A 634 -26.56 -9.43 34.06
C LEU A 634 -27.02 -10.68 33.33
N ARG A 635 -26.78 -10.72 32.05
CA ARG A 635 -27.20 -11.84 31.19
C ARG A 635 -26.09 -12.26 30.22
N THR A 636 -26.31 -13.38 29.54
CA THR A 636 -25.40 -13.95 28.52
C THR A 636 -24.07 -14.48 29.06
N PHE A 637 -23.98 -14.72 30.37
CA PHE A 637 -22.88 -15.49 30.95
C PHE A 637 -23.16 -16.97 30.87
N GLU A 638 -22.15 -17.74 30.55
CA GLU A 638 -22.21 -19.20 30.54
C GLU A 638 -20.90 -19.77 31.10
N VAL A 639 -21.00 -20.90 31.79
CA VAL A 639 -19.88 -21.58 32.44
C VAL A 639 -19.81 -23.01 31.92
N ALA A 640 -18.60 -23.54 31.67
CA ALA A 640 -18.39 -24.93 31.37
C ALA A 640 -17.48 -25.60 32.40
N GLY A 641 -17.77 -26.86 32.70
CA GLY A 641 -16.93 -27.76 33.46
C GLY A 641 -15.90 -28.50 32.62
N PRO A 642 -15.31 -29.61 33.15
CA PRO A 642 -14.36 -30.46 32.44
C PRO A 642 -14.93 -31.10 31.16
N ASP A 643 -16.24 -31.25 31.07
CA ASP A 643 -16.94 -31.77 29.88
C ASP A 643 -16.93 -30.80 28.68
N GLY A 644 -16.58 -29.53 28.92
CA GLY A 644 -16.54 -28.50 27.90
C GLY A 644 -17.93 -27.99 27.44
N VAL A 645 -19.00 -28.46 28.07
CA VAL A 645 -20.38 -28.03 27.78
C VAL A 645 -20.68 -26.74 28.55
N PHE A 646 -21.17 -25.70 27.82
CA PHE A 646 -21.48 -24.42 28.40
C PHE A 646 -22.94 -24.37 28.83
N TYR A 647 -23.17 -24.05 30.11
CA TYR A 647 -24.48 -23.89 30.74
C TYR A 647 -24.73 -22.43 31.11
N PRO A 648 -25.98 -21.94 31.03
CA PRO A 648 -26.35 -20.61 31.50
C PRO A 648 -25.91 -20.40 32.94
N ALA A 649 -25.45 -19.21 33.23
CA ALA A 649 -24.95 -18.87 34.57
C ALA A 649 -25.55 -17.58 35.09
N GLN A 650 -25.80 -17.53 36.40
CA GLN A 650 -26.12 -16.31 37.11
C GLN A 650 -24.86 -15.48 37.31
N ALA A 651 -24.96 -14.17 37.14
CA ALA A 651 -23.84 -13.25 37.27
C ALA A 651 -24.25 -12.03 38.09
N VAL A 652 -23.40 -11.59 39.00
CA VAL A 652 -23.61 -10.40 39.83
C VAL A 652 -22.35 -9.54 39.87
N VAL A 653 -22.53 -8.24 39.80
CA VAL A 653 -21.42 -7.28 40.00
C VAL A 653 -21.06 -7.26 41.49
N ARG A 654 -19.75 -7.33 41.78
CA ARG A 654 -19.17 -7.19 43.10
C ARG A 654 -17.97 -6.23 43.00
N HIS A 655 -18.19 -4.97 43.35
CA HIS A 655 -17.24 -3.88 43.19
C HIS A 655 -16.75 -3.77 41.74
N ASP A 656 -15.48 -4.06 41.47
CA ASP A 656 -14.80 -4.01 40.17
C ASP A 656 -14.73 -5.38 39.46
N ALA A 657 -15.51 -6.34 39.88
CA ALA A 657 -15.53 -7.71 39.39
C ALA A 657 -16.95 -8.23 39.16
N VAL A 658 -17.06 -9.29 38.36
CA VAL A 658 -18.31 -10.05 38.20
C VAL A 658 -18.09 -11.45 38.79
N VAL A 659 -19.02 -11.88 39.63
CA VAL A 659 -19.07 -13.26 40.15
C VAL A 659 -20.11 -14.04 39.37
N VAL A 660 -19.69 -15.17 38.79
CA VAL A 660 -20.53 -16.02 37.93
C VAL A 660 -20.63 -17.42 38.53
N GLU A 661 -21.84 -18.00 38.50
CA GLU A 661 -22.11 -19.35 39.01
C GLU A 661 -23.22 -20.01 38.18
N SER A 662 -23.01 -21.30 37.86
CA SER A 662 -24.05 -22.16 37.28
C SER A 662 -24.33 -23.33 38.19
N PRO A 663 -25.60 -23.64 38.52
CA PRO A 663 -25.93 -24.79 39.34
C PRO A 663 -25.61 -26.13 38.68
N GLN A 664 -25.41 -26.13 37.35
CA GLN A 664 -25.11 -27.32 36.55
C GLN A 664 -23.60 -27.62 36.48
N VAL A 665 -22.72 -26.72 37.01
CA VAL A 665 -21.28 -26.86 36.93
C VAL A 665 -20.64 -26.82 38.33
N GLU A 666 -20.10 -27.95 38.76
CA GLU A 666 -19.43 -28.04 40.07
C GLU A 666 -17.99 -27.54 40.04
N SER A 667 -17.29 -27.84 38.95
CA SER A 667 -15.90 -27.52 38.76
C SER A 667 -15.72 -26.67 37.48
N PRO A 668 -15.84 -25.34 37.58
CA PRO A 668 -15.77 -24.46 36.42
C PRO A 668 -14.38 -24.44 35.81
N CYS A 669 -14.28 -24.71 34.52
CA CYS A 669 -13.04 -24.72 33.72
C CYS A 669 -12.99 -23.60 32.70
N SER A 670 -14.13 -23.06 32.25
CA SER A 670 -14.21 -21.98 31.25
C SER A 670 -15.44 -21.11 31.48
N VAL A 671 -15.32 -19.82 31.21
CA VAL A 671 -16.42 -18.86 31.21
C VAL A 671 -16.46 -18.14 29.87
N ARG A 672 -17.66 -17.91 29.35
CA ARG A 672 -17.89 -17.06 28.19
C ARG A 672 -18.99 -16.05 28.41
N TYR A 673 -18.93 -14.92 27.73
CA TYR A 673 -19.87 -13.81 27.80
C TYR A 673 -20.19 -13.25 26.44
N GLY A 674 -21.46 -12.92 26.19
CA GLY A 674 -21.89 -12.37 24.90
C GLY A 674 -21.66 -13.32 23.73
N TRP A 675 -21.72 -14.63 23.96
CA TRP A 675 -21.32 -15.66 23.00
C TRP A 675 -22.37 -15.96 21.94
N GLN A 676 -23.52 -15.33 22.02
CA GLN A 676 -24.55 -15.44 20.98
C GLN A 676 -24.15 -14.65 19.74
N PRO A 677 -24.43 -15.12 18.51
CA PRO A 677 -24.20 -14.38 17.27
C PRO A 677 -24.79 -12.96 17.32
N PHE A 678 -26.09 -12.84 17.54
CA PHE A 678 -26.74 -11.61 17.97
C PHE A 678 -26.89 -11.65 19.48
N THR A 679 -26.15 -10.81 20.18
CA THR A 679 -26.13 -10.80 21.65
C THR A 679 -26.87 -9.60 22.24
N ARG A 680 -27.51 -9.83 23.42
CA ARG A 680 -28.10 -8.80 24.26
C ARG A 680 -27.31 -8.62 25.58
N ALA A 681 -26.01 -8.80 25.49
CA ALA A 681 -25.07 -8.58 26.58
C ALA A 681 -25.17 -7.14 27.10
N ASN A 682 -25.25 -6.96 28.45
CA ASN A 682 -25.58 -5.68 29.07
C ASN A 682 -24.54 -5.17 30.07
N LEU A 683 -23.39 -5.83 30.26
CA LEU A 683 -22.34 -5.36 31.16
C LEU A 683 -21.67 -4.12 30.58
N VAL A 684 -21.60 -3.04 31.35
CA VAL A 684 -20.93 -1.77 31.00
C VAL A 684 -20.14 -1.27 32.22
N ASN A 685 -19.22 -0.31 31.97
CA ASN A 685 -18.57 0.45 33.05
C ASN A 685 -19.25 1.81 33.29
N ALA A 686 -18.73 2.62 34.23
CA ALA A 686 -19.25 3.94 34.56
C ALA A 686 -19.33 4.90 33.37
N ALA A 687 -18.50 4.70 32.34
CA ALA A 687 -18.53 5.49 31.10
C ALA A 687 -19.62 5.02 30.12
N GLY A 688 -20.43 4.04 30.48
CA GLY A 688 -21.47 3.44 29.63
C GLY A 688 -20.93 2.64 28.45
N LEU A 689 -19.65 2.21 28.49
CA LEU A 689 -19.01 1.47 27.43
C LEU A 689 -19.21 -0.03 27.62
N PRO A 690 -19.64 -0.77 26.57
CA PRO A 690 -19.98 -2.18 26.69
C PRO A 690 -18.76 -3.08 26.85
N ALA A 691 -18.91 -4.16 27.61
CA ALA A 691 -17.92 -5.22 27.70
C ALA A 691 -17.84 -6.01 26.38
N SER A 692 -16.62 -6.41 26.02
CA SER A 692 -16.38 -7.24 24.84
C SER A 692 -16.92 -8.66 25.04
N THR A 693 -17.32 -9.32 23.95
CA THR A 693 -17.47 -10.78 23.90
C THR A 693 -16.16 -11.44 24.30
N PHE A 694 -16.22 -12.48 25.13
CA PHE A 694 -15.04 -13.26 25.50
C PHE A 694 -15.35 -14.73 25.81
N ARG A 695 -14.31 -15.57 25.67
CA ARG A 695 -14.18 -16.91 26.26
C ARG A 695 -12.82 -17.01 26.92
N VAL A 696 -12.79 -17.38 28.19
CA VAL A 696 -11.54 -17.47 28.97
C VAL A 696 -11.51 -18.76 29.81
N ALA A 697 -10.31 -19.31 29.98
CA ALA A 697 -10.08 -20.42 30.89
C ALA A 697 -10.14 -19.91 32.34
N VAL A 698 -10.64 -20.77 33.24
CA VAL A 698 -10.72 -20.52 34.66
C VAL A 698 -9.48 -21.10 35.32
N ARG A 699 -8.81 -20.29 36.13
CA ARG A 699 -7.72 -20.74 37.00
C ARG A 699 -8.27 -21.22 38.35
N ALA A 700 -7.90 -22.41 38.76
CA ALA A 700 -8.15 -22.83 40.12
C ALA A 700 -7.26 -22.02 41.07
N THR A 701 -7.86 -21.27 42.00
CA THR A 701 -7.08 -20.74 43.14
C THR A 701 -6.79 -21.91 44.06
N GLY A 702 -5.52 -22.26 44.22
CA GLY A 702 -5.12 -23.29 45.20
C GLY A 702 -5.77 -23.04 46.57
N ARG A 703 -6.07 -24.11 47.22
CA ARG A 703 -6.63 -24.11 48.61
C ARG A 703 -5.72 -23.38 49.57
#